data_0b32c4cb87a5e122b294aac934ae88e3
#
_entry.id   0b32c4cb87a5e122b294aac934ae88e3
#
_cell.length_a   1.000
_cell.length_b   1.000
_cell.length_c   1.000
_cell.angle_alpha   90.00
_cell.angle_beta   90.00
_cell.angle_gamma   90.00
#
_symmetry.space_group_name_H-M   'P 1'
#
loop_
_entity.id
_entity.type
_entity.pdbx_description
1 polymer ?
#
loop_
_entity_poly.entity_id
_entity_poly.type
_entity_poly.pdbx_seq_one_letter_code
_entity_poly.pdbx_strand_id
1 'polypeptide(L)'
;MKKSHVLMVLPMLCALACVNLAFAAETTTAHPQIDGGFLWSADAKAGEADSYVAFRTTWELDKAGDVEFHLLGVSWFVAWLDGNYFAEGPARFPKTHPQYQTYRANLKPGRHVLAVQVHNIGVPTRMLENLPPFLYASASVEGRTIPLSWKCVRLDGYAPQVRRINPQLGWIEWCDTRLVPAWQSLDFDDKSWKEPVVVARDLGKLESLPTANPRAIVHSLKPLASGRLAETFGYERDNPAARFFLRDLDATTAPPQGVWRRYDLGRVRLARPRFVLDLPAGAVVEFGYSESLTRRRVAPWITLSGGDSCNFDHYVARGGPQEFFPLTPKGGRFLEVHVLAAPDSVKFVKEEAVERCYYGEPDGSFHCGDELLNRIWSVGVETHGACAEDTTIDNPTRERGQWSGDLVVGMDIAAVAFSDLRLCRRGLVQYAQCARHDGLVAGMCPGQDIFLSTFAAQWLSACVHYWELTGDRDLLEQLYTAAERNLDAFEKQCTPQGLNGSLGWAFIDWGYVGNPGPSDMGLNLYYLAALRDMKRWCDALGKTDRAAHHQKRADELTAIIAGYFHTELKQGNDAWSRIGYHRAALGLRLGFFQTAEEKACVAFLKSHMLQCFPNDPAAPRLSDPGVGNPRLITPYFAHYAMPLLIERGEMDFALNQYRKCWGWALEDGRTTWLEVFDTRWSHCHHWAGCPTWQLSRYVLGLQPRYDLGERHYRLNLVPGSLKQASGNVPLGDTGKTIAVNWTKTATGLHYRLTCPEPITLHIDKDRTTGSPRVVQIQEKFDETF
;
A
#
# COMPACT_ATOMS: atom_id res chain seq x y z
N MET A 1 -27.30 -19.34 -41.97
CA MET A 1 -25.86 -19.20 -42.09
C MET A 1 -25.45 -17.87 -41.48
N LYS A 2 -25.11 -17.83 -40.17
CA LYS A 2 -24.59 -16.66 -39.48
C LYS A 2 -23.16 -17.02 -39.01
N LYS A 3 -22.19 -16.31 -39.55
CA LYS A 3 -20.78 -16.47 -39.16
C LYS A 3 -20.55 -15.74 -37.83
N SER A 4 -20.20 -16.50 -36.81
CA SER A 4 -19.71 -15.99 -35.52
C SER A 4 -18.25 -15.56 -35.70
N HIS A 5 -17.93 -14.30 -35.45
CA HIS A 5 -16.56 -13.84 -35.33
C HIS A 5 -16.14 -13.99 -33.85
N VAL A 6 -15.29 -14.97 -33.61
CA VAL A 6 -14.53 -15.09 -32.37
C VAL A 6 -13.36 -14.14 -32.49
N LEU A 7 -13.35 -13.10 -31.68
CA LEU A 7 -12.18 -12.22 -31.50
C LEU A 7 -11.20 -12.95 -30.60
N MET A 8 -10.11 -13.43 -31.19
CA MET A 8 -8.95 -13.93 -30.50
C MET A 8 -8.14 -12.74 -29.99
N VAL A 9 -8.09 -12.52 -28.68
CA VAL A 9 -7.15 -11.59 -28.06
C VAL A 9 -5.80 -12.28 -27.99
N LEU A 10 -4.86 -11.88 -28.85
CA LEU A 10 -3.46 -12.31 -28.77
C LEU A 10 -2.78 -11.63 -27.57
N PRO A 11 -2.08 -12.36 -26.71
CA PRO A 11 -1.16 -11.75 -25.77
C PRO A 11 0.08 -11.28 -26.54
N MET A 12 0.39 -10.01 -26.40
CA MET A 12 1.61 -9.39 -26.95
C MET A 12 2.83 -9.91 -26.19
N LEU A 13 3.44 -10.98 -26.70
CA LEU A 13 4.76 -11.45 -26.30
C LEU A 13 5.80 -10.50 -26.93
N CYS A 14 6.38 -9.60 -26.15
CA CYS A 14 7.63 -8.94 -26.53
C CYS A 14 8.78 -9.92 -26.49
N ALA A 15 9.20 -10.42 -27.64
CA ALA A 15 10.47 -11.11 -27.81
C ALA A 15 11.60 -10.06 -27.74
N LEU A 16 12.32 -10.01 -26.62
CA LEU A 16 13.62 -9.31 -26.57
C LEU A 16 14.68 -10.22 -27.18
N ALA A 17 15.21 -9.81 -28.32
CA ALA A 17 16.42 -10.36 -28.90
C ALA A 17 17.61 -10.03 -27.99
N CYS A 18 18.26 -11.04 -27.45
CA CYS A 18 19.52 -10.92 -26.73
C CYS A 18 20.65 -10.51 -27.73
N VAL A 19 21.08 -9.27 -27.62
CA VAL A 19 22.39 -8.88 -28.18
C VAL A 19 23.41 -9.02 -27.05
N ASN A 20 24.24 -10.05 -27.14
CA ASN A 20 25.42 -10.24 -26.29
C ASN A 20 26.46 -9.19 -26.64
N LEU A 21 26.56 -8.14 -25.85
CA LEU A 21 27.74 -7.26 -25.79
C LEU A 21 28.56 -7.68 -24.55
N ALA A 22 29.71 -8.27 -24.82
CA ALA A 22 30.71 -8.56 -23.81
C ALA A 22 31.25 -7.24 -23.24
N PHE A 23 30.90 -6.94 -22.00
CA PHE A 23 31.55 -5.89 -21.20
C PHE A 23 32.72 -6.49 -20.43
N ALA A 24 33.86 -5.80 -20.53
CA ALA A 24 35.09 -6.10 -19.84
C ALA A 24 34.91 -6.18 -18.33
N ALA A 25 35.62 -7.12 -17.71
CA ALA A 25 35.68 -7.32 -16.28
C ALA A 25 36.16 -6.04 -15.57
N GLU A 26 35.23 -5.37 -14.85
CA GLU A 26 35.61 -4.39 -13.85
C GLU A 26 36.00 -5.11 -12.55
N THR A 27 37.09 -4.65 -11.99
CA THR A 27 37.74 -5.12 -10.78
C THR A 27 36.75 -5.29 -9.61
N THR A 28 36.75 -6.50 -9.05
CA THR A 28 36.06 -6.86 -7.78
C THR A 28 36.49 -5.92 -6.67
N THR A 29 35.62 -4.99 -6.29
CA THR A 29 35.70 -4.30 -5.01
C THR A 29 35.38 -5.30 -3.91
N ALA A 30 36.29 -5.50 -2.98
CA ALA A 30 36.10 -6.37 -1.82
C ALA A 30 34.89 -5.88 -1.03
N HIS A 31 33.83 -6.71 -0.97
CA HIS A 31 32.68 -6.46 -0.11
C HIS A 31 33.13 -6.48 1.36
N PRO A 32 32.62 -5.58 2.22
CA PRO A 32 32.88 -5.68 3.65
C PRO A 32 32.43 -7.06 4.15
N GLN A 33 33.29 -7.73 4.92
CA GLN A 33 32.95 -9.02 5.53
C GLN A 33 31.73 -8.83 6.40
N ILE A 34 30.61 -9.46 6.01
CA ILE A 34 29.42 -9.57 6.84
C ILE A 34 29.68 -10.70 7.82
N ASP A 35 29.73 -10.38 9.12
CA ASP A 35 29.90 -11.38 10.19
C ASP A 35 28.80 -12.46 10.02
N GLY A 36 29.22 -13.72 9.78
CA GLY A 36 28.33 -14.86 9.55
C GLY A 36 27.98 -15.16 8.09
N GLY A 37 28.15 -14.24 7.15
CA GLY A 37 27.86 -14.43 5.71
C GLY A 37 26.38 -14.67 5.39
N PHE A 38 26.08 -14.84 4.09
CA PHE A 38 24.78 -15.30 3.63
C PHE A 38 24.77 -16.84 3.57
N LEU A 39 23.74 -17.46 4.15
CA LEU A 39 23.64 -18.90 4.30
C LEU A 39 22.56 -19.47 3.38
N TRP A 40 22.82 -20.65 2.76
CA TRP A 40 21.79 -21.40 2.05
C TRP A 40 22.02 -22.90 2.18
N SER A 41 21.00 -23.71 1.87
CA SER A 41 21.12 -25.17 1.89
C SER A 41 21.87 -25.67 0.65
N ALA A 42 22.82 -26.59 0.83
CA ALA A 42 23.48 -27.27 -0.27
C ALA A 42 22.54 -28.17 -1.07
N ASP A 43 21.45 -28.63 -0.47
CA ASP A 43 20.46 -29.53 -1.08
C ASP A 43 19.37 -28.80 -1.88
N ALA A 44 19.20 -27.47 -1.67
CA ALA A 44 18.23 -26.66 -2.38
C ALA A 44 18.96 -25.78 -3.41
N LYS A 45 18.70 -26.02 -4.70
CA LYS A 45 19.35 -25.22 -5.77
C LYS A 45 18.86 -23.77 -5.72
N ALA A 46 19.77 -22.83 -5.88
CA ALA A 46 19.46 -21.39 -5.84
C ALA A 46 18.46 -20.93 -6.92
N GLY A 47 18.37 -21.66 -8.04
CA GLY A 47 17.42 -21.36 -9.13
C GLY A 47 16.10 -22.15 -9.04
N GLU A 48 15.88 -22.92 -7.99
CA GLU A 48 14.65 -23.72 -7.81
C GLU A 48 13.56 -22.84 -7.20
N ALA A 49 12.56 -22.48 -8.01
CA ALA A 49 11.42 -21.69 -7.53
C ALA A 49 10.53 -22.51 -6.58
N ASP A 50 9.86 -21.80 -5.65
CA ASP A 50 8.91 -22.35 -4.69
C ASP A 50 9.51 -23.45 -3.79
N SER A 51 10.70 -23.19 -3.26
CA SER A 51 11.41 -24.10 -2.37
C SER A 51 11.49 -23.56 -0.94
N TYR A 52 11.42 -24.47 0.02
CA TYR A 52 11.39 -24.16 1.46
C TYR A 52 12.58 -24.78 2.17
N VAL A 53 13.29 -23.97 2.95
CA VAL A 53 14.45 -24.42 3.74
C VAL A 53 14.24 -24.02 5.20
N ALA A 54 14.40 -25.00 6.09
CA ALA A 54 14.43 -24.79 7.53
C ALA A 54 15.87 -24.63 8.00
N PHE A 55 16.11 -23.66 8.85
CA PHE A 55 17.38 -23.39 9.54
C PHE A 55 17.17 -23.45 11.04
N ARG A 56 18.12 -24.03 11.77
CA ARG A 56 18.11 -24.08 13.22
C ARG A 56 19.49 -23.74 13.78
N THR A 57 19.50 -23.01 14.89
CA THR A 57 20.70 -22.81 15.72
C THR A 57 20.29 -22.84 17.18
N THR A 58 21.15 -23.38 18.02
CA THR A 58 20.97 -23.40 19.48
C THR A 58 22.18 -22.79 20.17
N TRP A 59 21.96 -22.11 21.28
CA TRP A 59 23.00 -21.53 22.09
C TRP A 59 22.63 -21.59 23.57
N GLU A 60 23.60 -21.41 24.43
CA GLU A 60 23.42 -21.25 25.89
C GLU A 60 23.55 -19.77 26.27
N LEU A 61 22.73 -19.33 27.19
CA LEU A 61 22.78 -18.00 27.78
C LEU A 61 23.05 -18.14 29.27
N ASP A 62 24.18 -17.63 29.74
CA ASP A 62 24.59 -17.77 31.15
C ASP A 62 23.78 -16.91 32.12
N LYS A 63 23.30 -15.75 31.64
CA LYS A 63 22.52 -14.76 32.42
C LYS A 63 21.35 -14.28 31.59
N ALA A 64 20.25 -13.91 32.29
CA ALA A 64 19.11 -13.26 31.62
C ALA A 64 19.57 -11.94 30.98
N GLY A 65 19.02 -11.65 29.77
CA GLY A 65 19.39 -10.44 29.05
C GLY A 65 18.49 -10.16 27.87
N ASP A 66 18.56 -8.94 27.38
CA ASP A 66 17.90 -8.51 26.15
C ASP A 66 18.78 -8.92 24.95
N VAL A 67 18.32 -9.95 24.23
CA VAL A 67 19.01 -10.42 23.03
C VAL A 67 18.44 -9.70 21.82
N GLU A 68 19.35 -9.11 21.03
CA GLU A 68 19.02 -8.46 19.76
C GLU A 68 19.38 -9.39 18.61
N PHE A 69 18.42 -9.57 17.69
CA PHE A 69 18.55 -10.39 16.48
C PHE A 69 18.43 -9.51 15.25
N HIS A 70 19.36 -9.66 14.30
CA HIS A 70 19.24 -9.07 12.96
C HIS A 70 18.91 -10.18 11.96
N LEU A 71 17.79 -10.06 11.26
CA LEU A 71 17.30 -11.11 10.36
C LEU A 71 16.99 -10.55 8.97
N LEU A 72 17.41 -11.30 7.95
CA LEU A 72 17.02 -11.08 6.56
C LEU A 72 17.01 -12.43 5.83
N GLY A 73 15.85 -12.88 5.41
CA GLY A 73 15.67 -14.12 4.62
C GLY A 73 14.95 -13.85 3.31
N VAL A 74 15.49 -14.28 2.20
CA VAL A 74 14.97 -14.01 0.85
C VAL A 74 14.48 -15.31 0.20
N SER A 75 13.27 -15.32 -0.35
CA SER A 75 12.33 -14.21 -0.65
C SER A 75 11.39 -13.84 0.52
N TRP A 76 11.08 -14.80 1.39
CA TRP A 76 10.22 -14.62 2.57
C TRP A 76 10.71 -15.49 3.72
N PHE A 77 10.66 -15.01 4.95
CA PHE A 77 10.99 -15.83 6.12
C PHE A 77 10.00 -15.67 7.26
N VAL A 78 9.89 -16.73 8.07
CA VAL A 78 9.28 -16.72 9.40
C VAL A 78 10.26 -17.35 10.38
N ALA A 79 10.36 -16.78 11.56
CA ALA A 79 11.24 -17.27 12.63
C ALA A 79 10.45 -17.59 13.90
N TRP A 80 10.91 -18.60 14.60
CA TRP A 80 10.43 -19.02 15.92
C TRP A 80 11.59 -18.96 16.91
N LEU A 81 11.30 -18.44 18.09
CA LEU A 81 12.23 -18.45 19.22
C LEU A 81 11.65 -19.36 20.30
N ASP A 82 12.40 -20.39 20.69
CA ASP A 82 11.96 -21.42 21.63
C ASP A 82 10.58 -22.03 21.27
N GLY A 83 10.37 -22.27 19.98
CA GLY A 83 9.14 -22.84 19.44
C GLY A 83 7.98 -21.86 19.28
N ASN A 84 8.11 -20.61 19.72
CA ASN A 84 7.07 -19.58 19.59
C ASN A 84 7.33 -18.68 18.38
N TYR A 85 6.27 -18.32 17.65
CA TYR A 85 6.38 -17.34 16.58
C TYR A 85 7.05 -16.06 17.10
N PHE A 86 8.07 -15.60 16.38
CA PHE A 86 8.93 -14.50 16.83
C PHE A 86 9.06 -13.38 15.81
N ALA A 87 9.32 -13.70 14.54
CA ALA A 87 9.65 -12.72 13.52
C ALA A 87 9.21 -13.17 12.13
N GLU A 88 9.05 -12.21 11.22
CA GLU A 88 8.79 -12.47 9.80
C GLU A 88 9.30 -11.33 8.91
N GLY A 89 9.62 -11.66 7.67
CA GLY A 89 10.08 -10.69 6.68
C GLY A 89 10.44 -11.34 5.35
N PRO A 90 11.20 -10.64 4.54
CA PRO A 90 11.82 -9.36 4.81
C PRO A 90 10.83 -8.19 4.64
N ALA A 91 11.20 -7.02 5.16
CA ALA A 91 10.71 -5.77 4.58
C ALA A 91 11.28 -5.67 3.17
N ARG A 92 10.45 -5.27 2.18
CA ARG A 92 10.89 -5.19 0.77
C ARG A 92 12.03 -4.17 0.60
N PHE A 93 12.97 -4.47 -0.27
CA PHE A 93 14.14 -3.64 -0.51
C PHE A 93 14.61 -3.75 -1.97
N PRO A 94 15.20 -2.69 -2.57
CA PRO A 94 15.97 -2.81 -3.80
C PRO A 94 17.26 -3.57 -3.56
N LYS A 95 17.71 -4.41 -4.50
CA LYS A 95 18.95 -5.21 -4.33
C LYS A 95 20.20 -4.39 -4.01
N THR A 96 20.21 -3.12 -4.43
CA THR A 96 21.30 -2.17 -4.15
C THR A 96 21.30 -1.64 -2.70
N HIS A 97 20.19 -1.82 -1.96
CA HIS A 97 20.00 -1.34 -0.60
C HIS A 97 19.29 -2.41 0.25
N PRO A 98 19.93 -3.58 0.46
CA PRO A 98 19.36 -4.64 1.26
C PRO A 98 19.24 -4.22 2.72
N GLN A 99 18.11 -4.55 3.35
CA GLN A 99 17.79 -4.12 4.72
C GLN A 99 17.46 -5.31 5.61
N TYR A 100 18.19 -5.47 6.73
CA TYR A 100 17.83 -6.41 7.77
C TYR A 100 16.85 -5.79 8.77
N GLN A 101 16.04 -6.63 9.36
CA GLN A 101 15.12 -6.27 10.44
C GLN A 101 15.72 -6.60 11.79
N THR A 102 15.51 -5.74 12.78
CA THR A 102 15.99 -5.91 14.15
C THR A 102 14.84 -6.36 15.05
N TYR A 103 15.03 -7.47 15.76
CA TYR A 103 14.09 -8.01 16.74
C TYR A 103 14.76 -8.15 18.10
N ARG A 104 13.99 -8.02 19.18
CA ARG A 104 14.51 -8.11 20.54
C ARG A 104 13.64 -9.05 21.37
N ALA A 105 14.31 -9.83 22.23
CA ALA A 105 13.65 -10.68 23.21
C ALA A 105 14.42 -10.68 24.53
N ASN A 106 13.70 -10.55 25.65
CA ASN A 106 14.26 -10.75 26.98
C ASN A 106 14.28 -12.25 27.27
N LEU A 107 15.46 -12.84 27.31
CA LEU A 107 15.66 -14.28 27.50
C LEU A 107 16.20 -14.59 28.89
N LYS A 108 15.79 -15.74 29.43
CA LYS A 108 16.29 -16.29 30.72
C LYS A 108 17.59 -17.02 30.48
N PRO A 109 18.39 -17.30 31.58
CA PRO A 109 19.51 -18.22 31.44
C PRO A 109 19.06 -19.60 30.98
N GLY A 110 19.87 -20.27 30.17
CA GLY A 110 19.62 -21.62 29.68
C GLY A 110 19.80 -21.76 28.18
N ARG A 111 19.39 -22.92 27.68
CA ARG A 111 19.45 -23.25 26.26
C ARG A 111 18.27 -22.65 25.49
N HIS A 112 18.60 -22.03 24.36
CA HIS A 112 17.63 -21.41 23.45
C HIS A 112 17.77 -21.95 22.03
N VAL A 113 16.72 -21.83 21.25
CA VAL A 113 16.70 -22.17 19.80
C VAL A 113 16.10 -21.02 19.01
N LEU A 114 16.80 -20.62 17.94
CA LEU A 114 16.24 -19.82 16.86
C LEU A 114 16.03 -20.74 15.66
N ALA A 115 14.78 -20.86 15.23
CA ALA A 115 14.36 -21.66 14.10
C ALA A 115 13.81 -20.74 13.02
N VAL A 116 14.34 -20.81 11.79
CA VAL A 116 13.95 -19.91 10.68
C VAL A 116 13.57 -20.74 9.47
N GLN A 117 12.38 -20.50 8.92
CA GLN A 117 11.96 -21.05 7.64
C GLN A 117 12.08 -19.96 6.57
N VAL A 118 12.80 -20.27 5.50
CA VAL A 118 12.91 -19.37 4.35
C VAL A 118 12.22 -20.02 3.15
N HIS A 119 11.32 -19.25 2.52
CA HIS A 119 10.65 -19.60 1.27
C HIS A 119 11.33 -18.86 0.12
N ASN A 120 11.95 -19.59 -0.78
CA ASN A 120 12.40 -19.06 -2.06
C ASN A 120 11.23 -19.05 -3.05
N ILE A 121 10.65 -17.89 -3.28
CA ILE A 121 9.56 -17.73 -4.26
C ILE A 121 10.09 -17.99 -5.68
N GLY A 122 11.30 -17.54 -6.02
CA GLY A 122 12.02 -17.87 -7.25
C GLY A 122 11.38 -17.34 -8.53
N VAL A 123 10.44 -16.39 -8.44
CA VAL A 123 9.79 -15.70 -9.57
C VAL A 123 9.61 -14.23 -9.22
N PRO A 124 9.59 -13.33 -10.22
CA PRO A 124 9.34 -11.91 -9.99
C PRO A 124 7.97 -11.68 -9.35
N THR A 125 7.93 -10.81 -8.33
CA THR A 125 6.70 -10.36 -7.66
C THR A 125 6.69 -8.84 -7.55
N ARG A 126 5.53 -8.27 -7.18
CA ARG A 126 5.45 -6.83 -6.86
C ARG A 126 5.92 -6.50 -5.42
N MET A 127 6.37 -7.50 -4.68
CA MET A 127 6.84 -7.31 -3.30
C MET A 127 8.36 -7.24 -3.22
N LEU A 128 9.08 -8.05 -4.02
CA LEU A 128 10.53 -8.13 -4.00
C LEU A 128 11.04 -8.57 -5.37
N GLU A 129 12.23 -8.09 -5.73
CA GLU A 129 12.98 -8.59 -6.89
C GLU A 129 13.21 -10.11 -6.77
N ASN A 130 13.32 -10.79 -7.91
CA ASN A 130 13.67 -12.21 -7.92
C ASN A 130 15.16 -12.37 -7.62
N LEU A 131 15.51 -12.35 -6.35
CA LEU A 131 16.88 -12.53 -5.87
C LEU A 131 17.17 -14.00 -5.58
N PRO A 132 18.42 -14.48 -5.78
CA PRO A 132 18.82 -15.79 -5.30
C PRO A 132 18.64 -15.91 -3.78
N PRO A 133 18.10 -17.01 -3.26
CA PRO A 133 17.71 -17.15 -1.86
C PRO A 133 18.91 -17.18 -0.91
N PHE A 134 18.69 -16.69 0.31
CA PHE A 134 19.64 -16.77 1.43
C PHE A 134 18.97 -16.46 2.76
N LEU A 135 19.65 -16.81 3.84
CA LEU A 135 19.43 -16.34 5.19
C LEU A 135 20.65 -15.54 5.67
N TYR A 136 20.43 -14.34 6.16
CA TYR A 136 21.35 -13.61 7.03
C TYR A 136 20.75 -13.55 8.43
N ALA A 137 21.54 -13.91 9.44
CA ALA A 137 21.12 -13.84 10.83
C ALA A 137 22.34 -13.57 11.72
N SER A 138 22.19 -12.64 12.65
CA SER A 138 23.14 -12.42 13.74
C SER A 138 22.38 -12.21 15.04
N ALA A 139 23.04 -12.48 16.17
CA ALA A 139 22.48 -12.24 17.50
C ALA A 139 23.54 -11.63 18.42
N SER A 140 23.12 -10.76 19.32
CA SER A 140 23.97 -10.15 20.33
C SER A 140 23.22 -9.94 21.65
N VAL A 141 23.96 -9.94 22.75
CA VAL A 141 23.48 -9.56 24.08
C VAL A 141 24.47 -8.57 24.71
N GLU A 142 23.97 -7.46 25.21
CA GLU A 142 24.81 -6.37 25.75
C GLU A 142 25.97 -5.96 24.81
N GLY A 143 25.71 -5.94 23.48
CA GLY A 143 26.70 -5.63 22.44
C GLY A 143 27.74 -6.73 22.19
N ARG A 144 27.64 -7.90 22.82
CA ARG A 144 28.50 -9.06 22.55
C ARG A 144 27.81 -10.01 21.59
N THR A 145 28.50 -10.38 20.54
CA THR A 145 27.98 -11.35 19.55
C THR A 145 27.78 -12.71 20.18
N ILE A 146 26.62 -13.32 19.93
CA ILE A 146 26.32 -14.72 20.23
C ILE A 146 26.71 -15.54 19.00
N PRO A 147 27.66 -16.50 19.12
CA PRO A 147 28.00 -17.37 18.01
C PRO A 147 26.79 -18.25 17.63
N LEU A 148 26.37 -18.22 16.37
CA LEU A 148 25.27 -19.01 15.86
C LEU A 148 25.80 -20.13 14.94
N SER A 149 25.71 -21.38 15.40
CA SER A 149 26.06 -22.56 14.59
C SER A 149 24.81 -23.15 13.96
N TRP A 150 24.67 -22.94 12.66
CA TRP A 150 23.47 -23.29 11.92
C TRP A 150 23.47 -24.70 11.38
N LYS A 151 22.30 -25.32 11.42
CA LYS A 151 21.95 -26.49 10.62
C LYS A 151 20.75 -26.19 9.74
N CYS A 152 20.64 -26.85 8.61
CA CYS A 152 19.54 -26.65 7.69
C CYS A 152 19.09 -27.93 7.01
N VAL A 153 17.85 -27.91 6.52
CA VAL A 153 17.26 -28.98 5.70
C VAL A 153 16.27 -28.37 4.72
N ARG A 154 16.19 -28.94 3.53
CA ARG A 154 15.07 -28.67 2.61
C ARG A 154 13.81 -29.34 3.15
N LEU A 155 12.68 -28.66 3.09
CA LEU A 155 11.38 -29.18 3.54
C LEU A 155 10.62 -29.77 2.34
N ASP A 156 10.75 -31.07 2.13
CA ASP A 156 10.15 -31.79 0.98
C ASP A 156 8.64 -32.02 1.12
N GLY A 157 8.02 -31.64 2.26
CA GLY A 157 6.57 -31.66 2.44
C GLY A 157 5.82 -30.57 1.66
N TYR A 158 6.52 -29.55 1.19
CA TYR A 158 5.94 -28.50 0.36
C TYR A 158 5.99 -28.89 -1.12
N ALA A 159 4.82 -29.00 -1.77
CA ALA A 159 4.72 -29.26 -3.20
C ALA A 159 5.05 -27.99 -4.00
N PRO A 160 6.12 -27.99 -4.81
CA PRO A 160 6.57 -26.78 -5.47
C PRO A 160 5.69 -26.44 -6.68
N GLN A 161 5.49 -25.16 -6.91
CA GLN A 161 4.91 -24.59 -8.13
C GLN A 161 3.53 -25.14 -8.50
N VAL A 162 2.71 -25.51 -7.50
CA VAL A 162 1.36 -26.03 -7.74
C VAL A 162 0.52 -24.98 -8.47
N ARG A 163 0.49 -23.74 -7.94
CA ARG A 163 -0.15 -22.60 -8.58
C ARG A 163 0.33 -21.28 -7.97
N ARG A 164 0.52 -20.26 -8.79
CA ARG A 164 0.70 -18.89 -8.29
C ARG A 164 -0.63 -18.32 -7.82
N ILE A 165 -0.59 -17.48 -6.79
CA ILE A 165 -1.74 -16.65 -6.40
C ILE A 165 -2.22 -15.87 -7.63
N ASN A 166 -1.29 -15.14 -8.29
CA ASN A 166 -1.45 -14.52 -9.60
C ASN A 166 -0.06 -14.12 -10.14
N PRO A 167 0.07 -13.53 -11.34
CA PRO A 167 1.36 -13.13 -11.90
C PRO A 167 2.14 -12.07 -11.10
N GLN A 168 1.49 -11.37 -10.16
CA GLN A 168 2.07 -10.28 -9.35
C GLN A 168 2.55 -10.75 -7.97
N LEU A 169 2.07 -11.90 -7.52
CA LEU A 169 2.36 -12.50 -6.22
C LEU A 169 3.05 -13.87 -6.38
N GLY A 170 3.46 -14.46 -5.27
CA GLY A 170 4.09 -15.77 -5.21
C GLY A 170 3.11 -16.94 -5.38
N TRP A 171 3.43 -18.05 -4.75
CA TRP A 171 2.72 -19.31 -4.84
C TRP A 171 1.70 -19.45 -3.71
N ILE A 172 0.64 -20.25 -3.94
CA ILE A 172 -0.18 -20.76 -2.85
C ILE A 172 0.67 -21.74 -2.03
N GLU A 173 0.42 -21.79 -0.74
CA GLU A 173 1.09 -22.76 0.12
C GLU A 173 0.37 -24.12 0.05
N TRP A 174 1.14 -25.16 -0.26
CA TRP A 174 0.65 -26.52 -0.44
C TRP A 174 1.58 -27.48 0.29
N CYS A 175 1.15 -27.96 1.47
CA CYS A 175 2.03 -28.70 2.35
C CYS A 175 1.43 -30.02 2.84
N ASP A 176 2.16 -31.10 2.68
CA ASP A 176 1.92 -32.36 3.38
C ASP A 176 2.70 -32.35 4.70
N THR A 177 2.02 -32.03 5.79
CA THR A 177 2.66 -31.91 7.10
C THR A 177 3.09 -33.26 7.69
N ARG A 178 2.70 -34.39 7.10
CA ARG A 178 3.22 -35.73 7.47
C ARG A 178 4.72 -35.84 7.18
N LEU A 179 5.20 -35.06 6.20
CA LEU A 179 6.61 -35.00 5.78
C LEU A 179 7.38 -33.84 6.43
N VAL A 180 6.71 -32.99 7.23
CA VAL A 180 7.32 -31.86 7.92
C VAL A 180 7.18 -32.07 9.44
N PRO A 181 8.26 -32.44 10.15
CA PRO A 181 8.20 -32.61 11.61
C PRO A 181 8.00 -31.26 12.32
N ALA A 182 7.74 -31.31 13.64
CA ALA A 182 7.65 -30.11 14.48
C ALA A 182 9.06 -29.62 14.87
N TRP A 183 9.82 -29.18 13.89
CA TRP A 183 11.24 -28.85 13.99
C TRP A 183 11.55 -27.52 14.70
N GLN A 184 10.56 -26.70 14.99
CA GLN A 184 10.72 -25.40 15.64
C GLN A 184 11.00 -25.51 17.15
N SER A 185 10.71 -26.66 17.76
CA SER A 185 10.85 -26.85 19.20
C SER A 185 12.32 -27.01 19.66
N LEU A 186 12.60 -26.62 20.91
CA LEU A 186 13.94 -26.73 21.50
C LEU A 186 14.43 -28.20 21.54
N ASP A 187 13.53 -29.14 21.81
CA ASP A 187 13.87 -30.55 22.00
C ASP A 187 13.98 -31.35 20.70
N PHE A 188 13.79 -30.72 19.54
CA PHE A 188 13.91 -31.39 18.25
C PHE A 188 15.35 -31.86 17.99
N ASP A 189 15.52 -33.13 17.60
CA ASP A 189 16.83 -33.69 17.23
C ASP A 189 17.18 -33.39 15.78
N ASP A 190 18.08 -32.43 15.58
CA ASP A 190 18.56 -31.97 14.28
C ASP A 190 19.93 -32.55 13.87
N LYS A 191 20.39 -33.66 14.55
CA LYS A 191 21.71 -34.25 14.28
C LYS A 191 21.91 -34.71 12.82
N SER A 192 20.83 -35.11 12.16
CA SER A 192 20.86 -35.56 10.76
C SER A 192 20.89 -34.37 9.78
N TRP A 193 20.65 -33.15 10.23
CA TRP A 193 20.65 -31.96 9.36
C TRP A 193 22.09 -31.55 9.02
N LYS A 194 22.25 -31.01 7.81
CA LYS A 194 23.54 -30.53 7.32
C LYS A 194 23.83 -29.11 7.77
N GLU A 195 25.09 -28.75 7.78
CA GLU A 195 25.47 -27.34 7.88
C GLU A 195 25.12 -26.61 6.57
N PRO A 196 24.64 -25.35 6.66
CA PRO A 196 24.42 -24.54 5.47
C PRO A 196 25.75 -24.15 4.83
N VAL A 197 25.70 -23.86 3.53
CA VAL A 197 26.86 -23.30 2.81
C VAL A 197 26.79 -21.78 2.83
N VAL A 198 27.95 -21.15 2.94
CA VAL A 198 28.08 -19.69 2.76
C VAL A 198 27.99 -19.39 1.26
N VAL A 199 27.12 -18.45 0.89
CA VAL A 199 26.87 -18.09 -0.50
C VAL A 199 27.17 -16.62 -0.73
N ALA A 200 27.82 -16.32 -1.86
CA ALA A 200 27.97 -14.95 -2.31
C ALA A 200 26.67 -14.43 -2.94
N ARG A 201 26.35 -13.16 -2.71
CA ARG A 201 25.20 -12.48 -3.30
C ARG A 201 25.62 -11.12 -3.84
N ASP A 202 25.17 -10.80 -5.04
CA ASP A 202 25.35 -9.48 -5.65
C ASP A 202 24.30 -8.53 -5.08
N LEU A 203 24.62 -7.98 -3.92
CA LEU A 203 23.79 -7.04 -3.18
C LEU A 203 24.60 -5.81 -2.79
N GLY A 204 23.93 -4.68 -2.63
CA GLY A 204 24.51 -3.50 -2.01
C GLY A 204 24.89 -3.71 -0.55
N LYS A 205 25.34 -2.66 0.09
CA LYS A 205 25.68 -2.69 1.54
C LYS A 205 24.44 -3.02 2.35
N LEU A 206 24.56 -4.00 3.22
CA LEU A 206 23.50 -4.39 4.16
C LEU A 206 23.29 -3.30 5.22
N GLU A 207 22.08 -2.81 5.38
CA GLU A 207 21.70 -1.72 6.27
C GLU A 207 20.56 -2.15 7.20
N SER A 208 20.41 -1.44 8.33
CA SER A 208 19.26 -1.61 9.20
C SER A 208 17.99 -1.05 8.56
N LEU A 209 16.86 -1.72 8.75
CA LEU A 209 15.57 -1.18 8.38
C LEU A 209 15.32 0.15 9.13
N PRO A 210 15.05 1.28 8.44
CA PRO A 210 14.92 2.59 9.09
C PRO A 210 13.54 2.82 9.75
N THR A 211 12.60 1.89 9.58
CA THR A 211 11.25 1.93 10.15
C THR A 211 11.08 0.88 11.24
N ALA A 212 10.00 0.96 12.00
CA ALA A 212 9.59 -0.17 12.83
C ALA A 212 9.27 -1.39 11.98
N ASN A 213 9.38 -2.58 12.56
CA ASN A 213 8.89 -3.80 11.93
C ASN A 213 7.36 -3.77 11.86
N PRO A 214 6.74 -4.39 10.84
CA PRO A 214 5.32 -4.66 10.86
C PRO A 214 4.92 -5.42 12.13
N ARG A 215 3.76 -5.07 12.66
CA ARG A 215 3.18 -5.73 13.83
C ARG A 215 2.53 -7.03 13.43
N ALA A 216 2.53 -8.00 14.33
CA ALA A 216 1.73 -9.21 14.27
C ALA A 216 0.61 -9.11 15.31
N ILE A 217 -0.60 -8.75 14.88
CA ILE A 217 -1.75 -8.59 15.78
C ILE A 217 -2.60 -9.86 15.74
N VAL A 218 -2.80 -10.49 16.89
CA VAL A 218 -3.58 -11.71 17.03
C VAL A 218 -5.05 -11.38 17.27
N HIS A 219 -5.92 -11.90 16.42
CA HIS A 219 -7.37 -11.82 16.53
C HIS A 219 -7.94 -13.20 16.84
N SER A 220 -8.61 -13.35 18.00
CA SER A 220 -9.39 -14.55 18.30
C SER A 220 -10.64 -14.59 17.44
N LEU A 221 -10.87 -15.70 16.75
CA LEU A 221 -11.96 -15.84 15.80
C LEU A 221 -13.15 -16.58 16.39
N LYS A 222 -14.35 -16.18 15.97
CA LYS A 222 -15.60 -16.93 16.20
C LYS A 222 -16.24 -17.21 14.86
N PRO A 223 -16.70 -18.44 14.60
CA PRO A 223 -17.35 -18.77 13.34
C PRO A 223 -18.59 -17.90 13.11
N LEU A 224 -18.65 -17.22 11.97
CA LEU A 224 -19.84 -16.55 11.46
C LEU A 224 -20.90 -17.58 11.02
N ALA A 225 -20.43 -18.68 10.44
CA ALA A 225 -21.24 -19.80 10.00
C ALA A 225 -20.39 -21.08 9.94
N SER A 226 -21.04 -22.22 10.04
CA SER A 226 -20.41 -23.55 9.92
C SER A 226 -21.42 -24.56 9.39
N GLY A 227 -20.91 -25.70 8.89
CA GLY A 227 -21.74 -26.79 8.39
C GLY A 227 -20.94 -27.97 7.90
N ARG A 228 -21.60 -28.90 7.23
CA ARG A 228 -20.98 -30.04 6.56
C ARG A 228 -20.67 -29.72 5.11
N LEU A 229 -19.55 -30.21 4.59
CA LEU A 229 -19.15 -29.98 3.18
C LEU A 229 -20.20 -30.49 2.18
N ALA A 230 -20.87 -31.58 2.49
CA ALA A 230 -21.94 -32.12 1.65
C ALA A 230 -23.08 -31.13 1.40
N GLU A 231 -23.35 -30.23 2.36
CA GLU A 231 -24.43 -29.23 2.25
C GLU A 231 -24.11 -28.12 1.26
N THR A 232 -22.83 -27.85 0.99
CA THR A 232 -22.35 -26.79 0.10
C THR A 232 -21.92 -27.30 -1.28
N PHE A 233 -21.85 -28.60 -1.44
CA PHE A 233 -21.32 -29.26 -2.60
C PHE A 233 -21.95 -28.84 -3.92
N GLY A 234 -23.29 -28.77 -3.97
CA GLY A 234 -24.01 -28.36 -5.17
C GLY A 234 -23.67 -26.91 -5.57
N TYR A 235 -23.54 -26.02 -4.59
CA TYR A 235 -23.18 -24.62 -4.84
C TYR A 235 -21.75 -24.49 -5.39
N GLU A 236 -20.79 -25.21 -4.82
CA GLU A 236 -19.39 -25.19 -5.28
C GLU A 236 -19.25 -25.78 -6.68
N ARG A 237 -20.00 -26.84 -7.00
CA ARG A 237 -20.05 -27.41 -8.34
C ARG A 237 -20.50 -26.42 -9.40
N ASP A 238 -21.55 -25.65 -9.10
CA ASP A 238 -22.19 -24.74 -10.06
C ASP A 238 -21.53 -23.35 -10.10
N ASN A 239 -20.62 -23.04 -9.18
CA ASN A 239 -19.95 -21.75 -9.07
C ASN A 239 -18.42 -21.90 -8.99
N PRO A 240 -17.71 -21.84 -10.12
CA PRO A 240 -16.25 -22.03 -10.13
C PRO A 240 -15.47 -21.12 -9.17
N ALA A 241 -15.92 -19.87 -8.99
CA ALA A 241 -15.28 -18.93 -8.08
C ALA A 241 -15.34 -19.34 -6.58
N ALA A 242 -16.33 -20.15 -6.21
CA ALA A 242 -16.50 -20.66 -4.84
C ALA A 242 -15.85 -22.03 -4.62
N ARG A 243 -15.27 -22.63 -5.64
CA ARG A 243 -14.57 -23.92 -5.50
C ARG A 243 -13.27 -23.73 -4.75
N PHE A 244 -13.01 -24.63 -3.84
CA PHE A 244 -11.69 -24.80 -3.29
C PHE A 244 -10.82 -25.61 -4.27
N PHE A 245 -9.56 -25.31 -4.34
CA PHE A 245 -8.66 -25.62 -5.46
C PHE A 245 -8.64 -27.08 -5.91
N LEU A 246 -8.74 -28.00 -4.97
CA LEU A 246 -8.57 -29.45 -5.26
C LEU A 246 -9.85 -30.19 -5.63
N ARG A 247 -10.97 -29.52 -5.65
CA ARG A 247 -12.21 -30.22 -5.92
C ARG A 247 -12.54 -30.17 -7.40
N ASP A 248 -12.24 -31.23 -8.07
CA ASP A 248 -12.77 -31.47 -9.42
C ASP A 248 -14.23 -31.91 -9.25
N LEU A 249 -15.15 -30.95 -9.40
CA LEU A 249 -16.58 -31.18 -9.17
C LEU A 249 -17.29 -31.31 -10.52
N ASP A 250 -17.61 -32.53 -10.88
CA ASP A 250 -18.52 -32.81 -11.99
C ASP A 250 -19.88 -33.33 -11.48
N ALA A 251 -20.79 -33.62 -12.39
CA ALA A 251 -22.14 -34.08 -12.05
C ALA A 251 -22.16 -35.48 -11.38
N THR A 252 -21.07 -36.23 -11.48
CA THR A 252 -20.92 -37.61 -10.96
C THR A 252 -20.15 -37.65 -9.66
N THR A 253 -19.47 -36.57 -9.29
CA THR A 253 -18.63 -36.49 -8.08
C THR A 253 -19.49 -36.58 -6.83
N ALA A 254 -19.19 -37.52 -5.94
CA ALA A 254 -19.87 -37.66 -4.67
C ALA A 254 -19.51 -36.48 -3.72
N PRO A 255 -20.45 -35.99 -2.89
CA PRO A 255 -20.15 -34.97 -1.90
C PRO A 255 -19.02 -35.40 -0.97
N PRO A 256 -18.00 -34.56 -0.72
CA PRO A 256 -16.92 -34.92 0.18
C PRO A 256 -17.43 -34.96 1.64
N GLN A 257 -16.89 -35.90 2.42
CA GLN A 257 -17.08 -35.85 3.87
C GLN A 257 -16.21 -34.77 4.48
N GLY A 258 -16.79 -34.00 5.40
CA GLY A 258 -16.04 -32.96 6.09
C GLY A 258 -16.91 -31.86 6.65
N VAL A 259 -16.25 -30.90 7.25
CA VAL A 259 -16.88 -29.73 7.85
C VAL A 259 -16.24 -28.45 7.31
N TRP A 260 -16.98 -27.36 7.39
CA TRP A 260 -16.46 -26.01 7.07
C TRP A 260 -16.83 -25.03 8.17
N ARG A 261 -15.99 -24.01 8.34
CA ARG A 261 -16.24 -22.84 9.18
C ARG A 261 -15.86 -21.58 8.43
N ARG A 262 -16.67 -20.53 8.56
CA ARG A 262 -16.43 -19.19 7.99
C ARG A 262 -16.30 -18.16 9.08
N TYR A 263 -15.39 -17.21 8.87
CA TYR A 263 -15.08 -16.13 9.81
C TYR A 263 -15.15 -14.78 9.09
N ASP A 264 -15.62 -13.75 9.79
CA ASP A 264 -15.55 -12.35 9.38
C ASP A 264 -14.46 -11.66 10.20
N LEU A 265 -13.44 -11.14 9.57
CA LEU A 265 -12.34 -10.40 10.20
C LEU A 265 -12.74 -8.92 10.48
N GLY A 266 -14.01 -8.54 10.23
CA GLY A 266 -14.57 -7.22 10.44
C GLY A 266 -14.26 -6.22 9.32
N ARG A 267 -13.07 -6.28 8.74
CA ARG A 267 -12.62 -5.50 7.58
C ARG A 267 -11.64 -6.32 6.75
N VAL A 268 -11.26 -5.81 5.58
CA VAL A 268 -10.14 -6.40 4.83
C VAL A 268 -8.87 -6.23 5.67
N ARG A 269 -8.13 -7.32 5.84
CA ARG A 269 -6.87 -7.40 6.57
C ARG A 269 -5.85 -8.19 5.77
N LEU A 270 -4.58 -7.83 5.87
CA LEU A 270 -3.50 -8.70 5.46
C LEU A 270 -3.19 -9.65 6.61
N ALA A 271 -3.71 -10.87 6.55
CA ALA A 271 -3.67 -11.80 7.67
C ALA A 271 -3.46 -13.24 7.22
N ARG A 272 -3.12 -14.09 8.17
CA ARG A 272 -3.06 -15.55 7.99
C ARG A 272 -3.75 -16.24 9.16
N PRO A 273 -4.37 -17.41 8.93
CA PRO A 273 -4.93 -18.22 10.01
C PRO A 273 -3.81 -18.76 10.90
N ARG A 274 -4.11 -18.88 12.18
CA ARG A 274 -3.33 -19.62 13.16
C ARG A 274 -4.28 -20.56 13.88
N PHE A 275 -4.43 -21.76 13.33
CA PHE A 275 -5.40 -22.72 13.79
C PHE A 275 -4.71 -23.92 14.43
N VAL A 276 -5.15 -24.32 15.61
CA VAL A 276 -4.80 -25.61 16.19
C VAL A 276 -5.99 -26.55 15.99
N LEU A 277 -5.81 -27.58 15.21
CA LEU A 277 -6.81 -28.61 14.91
C LEU A 277 -6.31 -29.97 15.39
N ASP A 278 -7.20 -30.78 16.00
CA ASP A 278 -6.94 -32.19 16.28
C ASP A 278 -7.67 -33.01 15.24
N LEU A 279 -6.91 -33.68 14.39
CA LEU A 279 -7.35 -34.33 13.16
C LEU A 279 -6.75 -35.71 12.98
N PRO A 280 -7.43 -36.64 12.24
CA PRO A 280 -6.79 -37.86 11.79
C PRO A 280 -5.66 -37.56 10.78
N ALA A 281 -4.66 -38.44 10.74
CA ALA A 281 -3.61 -38.36 9.73
C ALA A 281 -4.19 -38.49 8.32
N GLY A 282 -3.74 -37.65 7.40
CA GLY A 282 -4.25 -37.57 6.03
C GLY A 282 -5.51 -36.74 5.84
N ALA A 283 -6.08 -36.15 6.91
CA ALA A 283 -7.14 -35.13 6.75
C ALA A 283 -6.62 -33.93 5.95
N VAL A 284 -7.45 -33.39 5.06
CA VAL A 284 -7.10 -32.22 4.27
C VAL A 284 -7.70 -30.96 4.92
N VAL A 285 -6.88 -29.92 5.07
CA VAL A 285 -7.28 -28.62 5.57
C VAL A 285 -7.02 -27.57 4.49
N GLU A 286 -8.06 -26.82 4.14
CA GLU A 286 -8.03 -25.80 3.11
C GLU A 286 -8.47 -24.47 3.68
N PHE A 287 -7.69 -23.40 3.40
CA PHE A 287 -8.02 -22.03 3.76
C PHE A 287 -8.29 -21.21 2.50
N GLY A 288 -9.47 -20.63 2.41
CA GLY A 288 -9.84 -19.71 1.33
C GLY A 288 -10.11 -18.31 1.88
N TYR A 289 -9.68 -17.29 1.14
CA TYR A 289 -9.79 -15.88 1.54
C TYR A 289 -10.54 -15.08 0.49
N SER A 290 -11.38 -14.14 0.92
CA SER A 290 -12.04 -13.19 0.01
C SER A 290 -12.33 -11.85 0.69
N GLU A 291 -12.44 -10.80 -0.11
CA GLU A 291 -12.82 -9.46 0.36
C GLU A 291 -14.32 -9.33 0.62
N SER A 292 -15.12 -10.16 -0.06
CA SER A 292 -16.57 -10.20 0.06
C SER A 292 -17.09 -11.62 -0.10
N LEU A 293 -18.35 -11.83 0.30
CA LEU A 293 -19.01 -13.12 0.10
C LEU A 293 -19.80 -13.13 -1.22
N THR A 294 -19.63 -14.19 -1.99
CA THR A 294 -20.46 -14.49 -3.16
C THR A 294 -21.53 -15.48 -2.76
N ARG A 295 -22.82 -15.07 -2.78
CA ARG A 295 -23.95 -15.88 -2.32
C ARG A 295 -23.70 -16.50 -0.91
N ARG A 296 -23.19 -15.67 0.01
CA ARG A 296 -22.85 -16.03 1.39
C ARG A 296 -21.69 -17.01 1.55
N ARG A 297 -20.84 -17.21 0.51
CA ARG A 297 -19.67 -18.08 0.57
C ARG A 297 -18.40 -17.30 0.25
N VAL A 298 -17.30 -17.74 0.81
CA VAL A 298 -15.97 -17.29 0.38
C VAL A 298 -15.73 -17.77 -1.04
N ALA A 299 -15.31 -16.86 -1.89
CA ALA A 299 -14.88 -17.16 -3.25
C ALA A 299 -13.37 -16.86 -3.33
N PRO A 300 -12.49 -17.88 -3.15
CA PRO A 300 -11.04 -17.67 -3.15
C PRO A 300 -10.48 -17.32 -4.54
N TRP A 301 -11.28 -17.52 -5.58
CA TRP A 301 -10.97 -17.11 -6.94
C TRP A 301 -11.53 -15.72 -7.20
N ILE A 302 -10.66 -14.75 -7.31
CA ILE A 302 -11.04 -13.37 -7.59
C ILE A 302 -10.74 -13.09 -9.04
N THR A 303 -11.78 -12.89 -9.84
CA THR A 303 -11.66 -12.40 -11.21
C THR A 303 -11.79 -10.88 -11.18
N LEU A 304 -10.67 -10.21 -11.33
CA LEU A 304 -10.59 -8.77 -11.50
C LEU A 304 -10.03 -8.46 -12.89
N SER A 305 -10.17 -7.23 -13.33
CA SER A 305 -9.67 -6.78 -14.63
C SER A 305 -8.17 -7.04 -14.89
N GLY A 306 -7.40 -7.28 -13.84
CA GLY A 306 -5.97 -7.65 -13.91
C GLY A 306 -5.67 -9.15 -13.99
N GLY A 307 -6.68 -10.01 -14.08
CA GLY A 307 -6.56 -11.46 -14.10
C GLY A 307 -7.06 -12.15 -12.85
N ASP A 308 -7.05 -13.48 -12.88
CA ASP A 308 -7.54 -14.31 -11.80
C ASP A 308 -6.53 -14.41 -10.67
N SER A 309 -6.98 -14.16 -9.44
CA SER A 309 -6.21 -14.40 -8.21
C SER A 309 -6.78 -15.60 -7.46
N CYS A 310 -5.92 -16.52 -7.01
CA CYS A 310 -6.28 -17.66 -6.20
C CYS A 310 -5.78 -17.46 -4.76
N ASN A 311 -6.62 -16.93 -3.89
CA ASN A 311 -6.29 -16.72 -2.48
C ASN A 311 -6.62 -17.95 -1.65
N PHE A 312 -5.66 -18.87 -1.56
CA PHE A 312 -5.88 -20.22 -1.07
C PHE A 312 -4.62 -20.83 -0.45
N ASP A 313 -4.77 -21.70 0.56
CA ASP A 313 -3.71 -22.55 1.09
C ASP A 313 -4.25 -23.96 1.35
N HIS A 314 -3.37 -24.97 1.24
CA HIS A 314 -3.73 -26.39 1.34
C HIS A 314 -2.74 -27.18 2.19
N TYR A 315 -3.27 -28.00 3.08
CA TYR A 315 -2.47 -28.87 3.96
C TYR A 315 -3.04 -30.28 4.04
N VAL A 316 -2.14 -31.25 4.14
CA VAL A 316 -2.46 -32.62 4.56
C VAL A 316 -1.97 -32.79 6.00
N ALA A 317 -2.87 -33.17 6.91
CA ALA A 317 -2.58 -33.28 8.34
C ALA A 317 -1.72 -34.52 8.69
N ARG A 318 -0.77 -34.32 9.59
CA ARG A 318 0.06 -35.42 10.12
C ARG A 318 -0.68 -36.32 11.12
N GLY A 319 -1.77 -35.83 11.70
CA GLY A 319 -2.56 -36.51 12.75
C GLY A 319 -2.29 -35.95 14.13
N GLY A 320 -3.33 -36.03 15.00
CA GLY A 320 -3.35 -35.42 16.31
C GLY A 320 -3.44 -33.89 16.30
N PRO A 321 -3.25 -33.25 17.48
CA PRO A 321 -3.23 -31.80 17.56
C PRO A 321 -2.04 -31.21 16.81
N GLN A 322 -2.29 -30.27 15.88
CA GLN A 322 -1.24 -29.51 15.17
C GLN A 322 -1.68 -28.10 14.85
N GLU A 323 -0.70 -27.19 14.77
CA GLU A 323 -0.91 -25.83 14.31
C GLU A 323 -0.80 -25.77 12.78
N PHE A 324 -1.74 -25.06 12.16
CA PHE A 324 -1.74 -24.64 10.77
C PHE A 324 -1.52 -23.14 10.72
N PHE A 325 -0.39 -22.71 10.19
CA PHE A 325 0.04 -21.32 10.16
C PHE A 325 0.77 -21.04 8.83
N PRO A 326 0.05 -20.63 7.78
CA PRO A 326 0.66 -20.31 6.49
C PRO A 326 1.82 -19.34 6.61
N LEU A 327 2.86 -19.54 5.82
CA LEU A 327 4.06 -18.70 5.86
C LEU A 327 3.77 -17.28 5.40
N THR A 328 2.98 -17.13 4.33
CA THR A 328 2.68 -15.83 3.71
C THR A 328 1.26 -15.36 4.05
N PRO A 329 1.07 -14.16 4.62
CA PRO A 329 -0.26 -13.60 4.85
C PRO A 329 -0.95 -13.26 3.52
N LYS A 330 -2.28 -13.34 3.50
CA LYS A 330 -3.13 -13.01 2.35
C LYS A 330 -4.18 -11.97 2.74
N GLY A 331 -4.56 -11.13 1.78
CA GLY A 331 -5.60 -10.15 1.97
C GLY A 331 -7.00 -10.77 1.93
N GLY A 332 -7.88 -10.34 2.83
CA GLY A 332 -9.28 -10.72 2.84
C GLY A 332 -10.02 -10.20 4.07
N ARG A 333 -11.34 -10.06 3.95
CA ARG A 333 -12.23 -9.84 5.09
C ARG A 333 -12.79 -11.15 5.60
N PHE A 334 -13.04 -12.09 4.70
CA PHE A 334 -13.63 -13.39 5.05
C PHE A 334 -12.61 -14.51 4.85
N LEU A 335 -12.52 -15.36 5.85
CA LEU A 335 -11.77 -16.61 5.85
C LEU A 335 -12.75 -17.77 5.91
N GLU A 336 -12.59 -18.79 5.07
CA GLU A 336 -13.33 -20.04 5.17
C GLU A 336 -12.36 -21.19 5.23
N VAL A 337 -12.58 -22.09 6.19
CA VAL A 337 -11.77 -23.28 6.44
C VAL A 337 -12.59 -24.51 6.09
N HIS A 338 -12.07 -25.34 5.22
CA HIS A 338 -12.62 -26.65 4.89
C HIS A 338 -11.73 -27.75 5.49
N VAL A 339 -12.31 -28.70 6.19
CA VAL A 339 -11.61 -29.88 6.72
C VAL A 339 -12.27 -31.12 6.14
N LEU A 340 -11.53 -31.82 5.30
CA LEU A 340 -11.97 -33.07 4.65
C LEU A 340 -11.55 -34.26 5.51
N ALA A 341 -12.44 -34.68 6.38
CA ALA A 341 -12.33 -35.85 7.28
C ALA A 341 -13.73 -36.22 7.78
N ALA A 342 -13.86 -37.38 8.42
CA ALA A 342 -15.13 -37.69 9.10
C ALA A 342 -15.49 -36.61 10.11
N PRO A 343 -16.71 -35.99 10.07
CA PRO A 343 -17.04 -34.83 10.88
C PRO A 343 -16.76 -34.99 12.39
N ASP A 344 -17.02 -36.20 12.94
CA ASP A 344 -16.83 -36.46 14.35
C ASP A 344 -15.35 -36.62 14.77
N SER A 345 -14.45 -36.71 13.82
CA SER A 345 -12.99 -36.77 14.03
C SER A 345 -12.31 -35.40 14.00
N VAL A 346 -13.05 -34.33 13.76
CA VAL A 346 -12.51 -32.98 13.60
C VAL A 346 -12.75 -32.16 14.87
N LYS A 347 -11.67 -31.71 15.51
CA LYS A 347 -11.78 -30.77 16.65
C LYS A 347 -11.01 -29.50 16.36
N PHE A 348 -11.69 -28.36 16.50
CA PHE A 348 -11.09 -27.03 16.47
C PHE A 348 -10.68 -26.69 17.91
N VAL A 349 -9.37 -26.63 18.17
CA VAL A 349 -8.81 -26.38 19.51
C VAL A 349 -8.51 -24.88 19.69
N LYS A 350 -8.00 -24.23 18.63
CA LYS A 350 -7.68 -22.82 18.63
C LYS A 350 -7.97 -22.22 17.25
N GLU A 351 -8.59 -21.05 17.24
CA GLU A 351 -9.03 -20.37 16.02
C GLU A 351 -8.62 -18.92 16.11
N GLU A 352 -7.57 -18.54 15.41
CA GLU A 352 -7.02 -17.18 15.39
C GLU A 352 -6.68 -16.75 13.96
N ALA A 353 -6.61 -15.43 13.75
CA ALA A 353 -5.93 -14.82 12.63
C ALA A 353 -4.82 -13.89 13.14
N VAL A 354 -3.68 -13.89 12.47
CA VAL A 354 -2.56 -13.01 12.75
C VAL A 354 -2.48 -11.99 11.62
N GLU A 355 -2.85 -10.75 11.93
CA GLU A 355 -2.79 -9.62 11.02
C GLU A 355 -1.38 -9.05 10.99
N ARG A 356 -0.87 -8.77 9.78
CA ARG A 356 0.37 -8.03 9.55
C ARG A 356 0.04 -6.60 9.16
N CYS A 357 0.40 -5.63 9.98
CA CYS A 357 0.19 -4.20 9.72
C CYS A 357 1.28 -3.35 10.36
N TYR A 358 1.49 -2.15 9.85
CA TYR A 358 2.47 -1.21 10.39
C TYR A 358 1.89 -0.39 11.54
N TYR A 359 0.75 0.26 11.30
CA TYR A 359 0.13 1.15 12.26
C TYR A 359 -0.63 0.41 13.37
N GLY A 360 -0.70 1.02 14.54
CA GLY A 360 -1.62 0.64 15.62
C GLY A 360 -2.90 1.47 15.58
N GLU A 361 -3.42 1.77 16.78
CA GLU A 361 -4.55 2.69 16.92
C GLU A 361 -4.15 4.09 16.43
N PRO A 362 -5.07 4.84 15.79
CA PRO A 362 -4.79 6.19 15.33
C PRO A 362 -4.62 7.17 16.49
N ASP A 363 -3.68 8.10 16.36
CA ASP A 363 -3.51 9.24 17.25
C ASP A 363 -4.53 10.34 16.95
N GLY A 364 -4.80 10.55 15.64
CA GLY A 364 -5.77 11.51 15.15
C GLY A 364 -7.22 11.03 15.28
N SER A 365 -8.16 11.98 15.31
CA SER A 365 -9.60 11.68 15.33
C SER A 365 -10.42 12.79 14.70
N PHE A 366 -11.65 12.45 14.28
CA PHE A 366 -12.61 13.38 13.71
C PHE A 366 -14.03 13.01 14.12
N HIS A 367 -14.78 13.99 14.62
CA HIS A 367 -16.18 13.87 14.95
C HIS A 367 -16.93 15.15 14.55
N CYS A 368 -18.12 14.99 14.01
CA CYS A 368 -19.06 16.06 13.74
C CYS A 368 -20.51 15.57 14.02
N GLY A 369 -21.50 16.43 13.84
CA GLY A 369 -22.90 16.06 14.07
C GLY A 369 -23.49 15.11 13.00
N ASP A 370 -22.70 14.61 12.09
CA ASP A 370 -23.11 13.70 11.00
C ASP A 370 -22.37 12.36 11.12
N GLU A 371 -23.09 11.34 11.59
CA GLU A 371 -22.52 10.02 11.85
C GLU A 371 -21.99 9.33 10.57
N LEU A 372 -22.58 9.60 9.41
CA LEU A 372 -22.08 9.05 8.15
C LEU A 372 -20.69 9.63 7.80
N LEU A 373 -20.48 10.93 8.01
CA LEU A 373 -19.16 11.54 7.80
C LEU A 373 -18.13 11.03 8.81
N ASN A 374 -18.54 10.82 10.08
CA ASN A 374 -17.69 10.22 11.10
C ASN A 374 -17.26 8.81 10.67
N ARG A 375 -18.20 8.00 10.18
CA ARG A 375 -17.91 6.65 9.68
C ARG A 375 -17.02 6.69 8.42
N ILE A 376 -17.29 7.61 7.49
CA ILE A 376 -16.44 7.77 6.29
C ILE A 376 -15.00 8.09 6.67
N TRP A 377 -14.80 8.96 7.65
CA TRP A 377 -13.46 9.29 8.15
C TRP A 377 -12.75 8.05 8.70
N SER A 378 -13.41 7.30 9.60
CA SER A 378 -12.81 6.12 10.24
C SER A 378 -12.51 5.00 9.26
N VAL A 379 -13.37 4.76 8.26
CA VAL A 379 -13.13 3.74 7.22
C VAL A 379 -11.90 4.08 6.37
N GLY A 380 -11.61 5.36 6.11
CA GLY A 380 -10.38 5.73 5.42
C GLY A 380 -9.13 5.43 6.24
N VAL A 381 -9.15 5.67 7.55
CA VAL A 381 -8.06 5.26 8.47
C VAL A 381 -7.89 3.74 8.47
N GLU A 382 -9.00 3.00 8.63
CA GLU A 382 -9.00 1.54 8.62
C GLU A 382 -8.46 0.96 7.31
N THR A 383 -8.83 1.58 6.16
CA THR A 383 -8.34 1.18 4.83
C THR A 383 -6.85 1.44 4.69
N HIS A 384 -6.38 2.62 5.11
CA HIS A 384 -4.96 2.94 5.07
C HIS A 384 -4.14 2.01 5.96
N GLY A 385 -4.61 1.72 7.19
CA GLY A 385 -3.98 0.77 8.08
C GLY A 385 -3.86 -0.64 7.49
N ALA A 386 -4.88 -1.11 6.76
CA ALA A 386 -4.85 -2.40 6.05
C ALA A 386 -3.88 -2.41 4.86
N CYS A 387 -3.60 -1.25 4.27
CA CYS A 387 -2.65 -1.08 3.17
C CYS A 387 -1.25 -0.63 3.64
N ALA A 388 -0.96 -0.70 4.93
CA ALA A 388 0.34 -0.36 5.50
C ALA A 388 0.95 -1.60 6.18
N GLU A 389 1.96 -2.20 5.55
CA GLU A 389 2.72 -3.33 6.11
C GLU A 389 4.18 -2.94 6.35
N ASP A 390 5.14 -3.43 5.60
CA ASP A 390 6.53 -2.95 5.58
C ASP A 390 6.70 -1.67 4.73
N THR A 391 5.69 -1.35 3.95
CA THR A 391 5.51 -0.12 3.17
C THR A 391 4.02 0.15 2.98
N THR A 392 3.67 1.27 2.34
CA THR A 392 2.32 1.47 1.82
C THR A 392 2.13 0.67 0.55
N ILE A 393 1.06 -0.12 0.48
CA ILE A 393 0.68 -0.94 -0.67
C ILE A 393 -0.66 -0.50 -1.22
N ASP A 394 -0.87 -0.66 -2.52
CA ASP A 394 -2.14 -0.33 -3.18
C ASP A 394 -3.32 -1.07 -2.55
N ASN A 395 -3.23 -2.40 -2.49
CA ASN A 395 -4.21 -3.27 -1.83
C ASN A 395 -3.55 -4.54 -1.26
N PRO A 396 -4.10 -5.13 -0.18
CA PRO A 396 -3.51 -6.31 0.46
C PRO A 396 -3.84 -7.64 -0.24
N THR A 397 -4.80 -7.67 -1.18
CA THR A 397 -5.38 -8.93 -1.67
C THR A 397 -4.77 -9.39 -2.99
N ARG A 398 -4.62 -8.48 -3.95
CA ARG A 398 -4.34 -8.81 -5.34
C ARG A 398 -2.91 -8.48 -5.77
N GLU A 399 -2.37 -7.32 -5.37
CA GLU A 399 -1.12 -6.80 -5.89
C GLU A 399 -0.02 -6.66 -4.85
N ARG A 400 -0.33 -6.03 -3.72
CA ARG A 400 0.62 -5.64 -2.68
C ARG A 400 1.78 -4.81 -3.24
N GLY A 401 1.53 -4.03 -4.28
CA GLY A 401 2.51 -3.16 -4.94
C GLY A 401 2.71 -1.85 -4.18
N GLN A 402 3.95 -1.38 -4.07
CA GLN A 402 4.27 -0.06 -3.55
C GLN A 402 4.19 0.96 -4.68
N TRP A 403 3.03 1.60 -4.85
CA TRP A 403 2.79 2.60 -5.90
C TRP A 403 2.97 4.03 -5.39
N SER A 404 3.72 4.85 -6.13
CA SER A 404 3.99 6.24 -5.71
C SER A 404 2.75 7.14 -5.81
N GLY A 405 1.84 6.90 -6.75
CA GLY A 405 0.58 7.62 -6.85
C GLY A 405 -0.38 7.34 -5.69
N ASP A 406 -0.37 6.11 -5.18
CA ASP A 406 -1.11 5.69 -3.98
C ASP A 406 -0.53 6.31 -2.72
N LEU A 407 0.80 6.36 -2.63
CA LEU A 407 1.51 7.01 -1.52
C LEU A 407 1.10 8.46 -1.34
N VAL A 408 0.86 9.21 -2.42
CA VAL A 408 0.44 10.63 -2.35
C VAL A 408 -0.81 10.79 -1.50
N VAL A 409 -1.84 9.97 -1.74
CA VAL A 409 -3.08 10.00 -0.94
C VAL A 409 -2.87 9.39 0.44
N GLY A 410 -2.15 8.27 0.51
CA GLY A 410 -1.85 7.57 1.76
C GLY A 410 -1.08 8.42 2.77
N MET A 411 -0.15 9.24 2.30
CA MET A 411 0.62 10.17 3.14
C MET A 411 -0.27 11.22 3.80
N ASP A 412 -1.25 11.74 3.09
CA ASP A 412 -2.20 12.69 3.65
C ASP A 412 -3.13 12.06 4.70
N ILE A 413 -3.55 10.80 4.48
CA ILE A 413 -4.31 10.05 5.48
C ILE A 413 -3.43 9.78 6.70
N ALA A 414 -2.20 9.32 6.50
CA ALA A 414 -1.26 9.06 7.58
C ALA A 414 -0.99 10.32 8.41
N ALA A 415 -0.81 11.47 7.77
CA ALA A 415 -0.54 12.75 8.45
C ALA A 415 -1.68 13.26 9.35
N VAL A 416 -2.93 12.86 9.09
CA VAL A 416 -4.07 13.24 9.93
C VAL A 416 -4.49 12.15 10.93
N ALA A 417 -4.03 10.92 10.71
CA ALA A 417 -4.42 9.78 11.54
C ALA A 417 -3.29 9.27 12.45
N PHE A 418 -2.03 9.39 12.02
CA PHE A 418 -0.89 8.79 12.73
C PHE A 418 0.26 9.81 12.88
N SER A 419 1.02 9.70 13.97
CA SER A 419 2.21 10.54 14.18
C SER A 419 3.43 10.04 13.41
N ASP A 420 3.45 8.77 13.00
CA ASP A 420 4.59 8.15 12.33
C ASP A 420 4.48 8.18 10.81
N LEU A 421 5.23 9.06 10.14
CA LEU A 421 5.33 9.18 8.69
C LEU A 421 6.59 8.51 8.09
N ARG A 422 7.39 7.78 8.89
CA ARG A 422 8.64 7.15 8.43
C ARG A 422 8.39 6.11 7.32
N LEU A 423 7.23 5.45 7.33
CA LEU A 423 6.84 4.52 6.27
C LEU A 423 6.73 5.24 4.92
N CYS A 424 6.13 6.43 4.90
CA CYS A 424 6.05 7.27 3.71
C CYS A 424 7.43 7.74 3.25
N ARG A 425 8.27 8.20 4.19
CA ARG A 425 9.66 8.61 3.90
C ARG A 425 10.44 7.49 3.21
N ARG A 426 10.34 6.28 3.76
CA ARG A 426 11.01 5.10 3.20
C ARG A 426 10.55 4.82 1.77
N GLY A 427 9.25 4.90 1.49
CA GLY A 427 8.70 4.76 0.15
C GLY A 427 9.28 5.79 -0.83
N LEU A 428 9.32 7.08 -0.45
CA LEU A 428 9.89 8.15 -1.28
C LEU A 428 11.36 7.88 -1.63
N VAL A 429 12.15 7.38 -0.68
CA VAL A 429 13.56 7.00 -0.90
C VAL A 429 13.66 5.80 -1.85
N GLN A 430 12.84 4.77 -1.66
CA GLN A 430 12.89 3.55 -2.47
C GLN A 430 12.51 3.79 -3.93
N TYR A 431 11.55 4.68 -4.24
CA TYR A 431 11.24 5.03 -5.63
C TYR A 431 12.46 5.62 -6.36
N ALA A 432 13.26 6.45 -5.68
CA ALA A 432 14.49 7.00 -6.23
C ALA A 432 15.60 5.94 -6.37
N GLN A 433 15.71 5.02 -5.41
CA GLN A 433 16.67 3.91 -5.45
C GLN A 433 16.41 2.93 -6.60
N CYS A 434 15.13 2.81 -7.02
CA CYS A 434 14.70 2.00 -8.17
C CYS A 434 14.56 2.83 -9.47
N ALA A 435 15.15 4.00 -9.56
CA ALA A 435 15.07 4.82 -10.76
C ALA A 435 15.67 4.09 -11.99
N ARG A 436 15.03 4.29 -13.13
CA ARG A 436 15.50 3.77 -14.43
C ARG A 436 16.86 4.38 -14.81
N HIS A 437 17.59 3.73 -15.69
CA HIS A 437 18.95 4.17 -16.10
C HIS A 437 19.01 5.61 -16.62
N ASP A 438 17.93 6.12 -17.22
CA ASP A 438 17.82 7.51 -17.69
C ASP A 438 17.49 8.52 -16.59
N GLY A 439 17.23 8.05 -15.37
CA GLY A 439 16.90 8.85 -14.19
C GLY A 439 15.43 8.90 -13.85
N LEU A 440 14.51 8.39 -14.70
CA LEU A 440 13.08 8.37 -14.39
C LEU A 440 12.81 7.53 -13.15
N VAL A 441 12.19 8.14 -12.14
CA VAL A 441 11.85 7.50 -10.88
C VAL A 441 10.75 6.45 -11.08
N ALA A 442 10.85 5.33 -10.36
CA ALA A 442 9.86 4.26 -10.46
C ALA A 442 8.48 4.71 -9.96
N GLY A 443 7.45 4.31 -10.68
CA GLY A 443 6.06 4.50 -10.26
C GLY A 443 5.58 3.38 -9.31
N MET A 444 6.16 2.18 -9.44
CA MET A 444 5.96 1.05 -8.52
C MET A 444 7.28 0.30 -8.39
N CYS A 445 7.71 0.03 -7.16
CA CYS A 445 8.92 -0.71 -6.80
C CYS A 445 8.92 -1.05 -5.28
N PRO A 446 9.92 -1.84 -4.77
CA PRO A 446 10.80 -2.73 -5.51
C PRO A 446 10.06 -3.98 -5.99
N GLY A 447 10.66 -4.71 -6.93
CA GLY A 447 10.14 -5.99 -7.42
C GLY A 447 10.00 -6.01 -8.93
N GLN A 448 8.77 -6.07 -9.44
CA GLN A 448 8.47 -5.82 -10.85
C GLN A 448 8.35 -4.31 -11.06
N ASP A 449 9.48 -3.62 -11.22
CA ASP A 449 9.51 -2.16 -11.34
C ASP A 449 8.68 -1.69 -12.55
N ILE A 450 7.79 -0.73 -12.30
CA ILE A 450 6.93 -0.14 -13.33
C ILE A 450 7.17 1.36 -13.38
N PHE A 451 7.30 1.89 -14.59
CA PHE A 451 7.59 3.30 -14.82
C PHE A 451 6.39 4.01 -15.46
N LEU A 452 5.86 5.00 -14.72
CA LEU A 452 4.77 5.86 -15.14
C LEU A 452 5.24 7.31 -15.09
N SER A 453 5.18 8.00 -16.22
CA SER A 453 5.63 9.40 -16.30
C SER A 453 4.87 10.33 -15.34
N THR A 454 3.56 10.17 -15.20
CA THR A 454 2.75 10.96 -14.26
C THR A 454 3.14 10.69 -12.81
N PHE A 455 3.38 9.43 -12.43
CA PHE A 455 3.78 9.07 -11.08
C PHE A 455 5.20 9.56 -10.75
N ALA A 456 6.11 9.54 -11.74
CA ALA A 456 7.45 10.10 -11.59
C ALA A 456 7.43 11.63 -11.36
N ALA A 457 6.50 12.35 -12.01
CA ALA A 457 6.28 13.78 -11.74
C ALA A 457 5.64 14.01 -10.36
N GLN A 458 4.63 13.20 -9.99
CA GLN A 458 3.97 13.28 -8.68
C GLN A 458 4.91 12.97 -7.52
N TRP A 459 5.86 12.03 -7.69
CA TRP A 459 6.85 11.71 -6.67
C TRP A 459 7.65 12.93 -6.23
N LEU A 460 8.03 13.79 -7.15
CA LEU A 460 8.77 15.03 -6.82
C LEU A 460 7.89 15.96 -5.95
N SER A 461 6.63 16.17 -6.35
CA SER A 461 5.68 16.96 -5.55
C SER A 461 5.40 16.29 -4.19
N ALA A 462 5.39 14.96 -4.12
CA ALA A 462 5.22 14.23 -2.86
C ALA A 462 6.40 14.43 -1.90
N CYS A 463 7.65 14.50 -2.40
CA CYS A 463 8.81 14.80 -1.56
C CYS A 463 8.72 16.22 -0.95
N VAL A 464 8.32 17.20 -1.74
CA VAL A 464 8.11 18.57 -1.25
C VAL A 464 6.94 18.61 -0.25
N HIS A 465 5.86 17.91 -0.51
CA HIS A 465 4.74 17.81 0.40
C HIS A 465 5.10 17.10 1.72
N TYR A 466 5.91 16.04 1.66
CA TYR A 466 6.45 15.39 2.86
C TYR A 466 7.25 16.39 3.73
N TRP A 467 8.08 17.23 3.10
CA TRP A 467 8.80 18.29 3.80
C TRP A 467 7.83 19.31 4.43
N GLU A 468 6.75 19.70 3.75
CA GLU A 468 5.72 20.57 4.34
C GLU A 468 5.08 19.96 5.59
N LEU A 469 4.85 18.66 5.58
CA LEU A 469 4.22 17.92 6.68
C LEU A 469 5.16 17.68 7.88
N THR A 470 6.47 17.57 7.64
CA THR A 470 7.44 17.07 8.64
C THR A 470 8.61 18.03 8.92
N GLY A 471 8.91 18.95 8.02
CA GLY A 471 10.12 19.77 8.07
C GLY A 471 11.40 19.01 7.70
N ASP A 472 11.34 17.74 7.27
CA ASP A 472 12.49 16.90 6.95
C ASP A 472 13.23 17.41 5.71
N ARG A 473 14.10 18.38 5.93
CA ARG A 473 14.99 18.94 4.92
C ARG A 473 16.07 17.93 4.48
N ASP A 474 16.46 17.02 5.37
CA ASP A 474 17.48 16.00 5.08
C ASP A 474 17.00 15.05 3.97
N LEU A 475 15.69 14.76 3.89
CA LEU A 475 15.12 14.03 2.77
C LEU A 475 15.34 14.76 1.45
N LEU A 476 15.13 16.09 1.42
CA LEU A 476 15.36 16.88 0.22
C LEU A 476 16.83 16.86 -0.18
N GLU A 477 17.77 16.96 0.77
CA GLU A 477 19.20 16.85 0.50
C GLU A 477 19.57 15.47 -0.03
N GLN A 478 19.07 14.41 0.61
CA GLN A 478 19.29 13.01 0.22
C GLN A 478 18.83 12.71 -1.21
N LEU A 479 17.67 13.22 -1.61
CA LEU A 479 17.02 12.90 -2.88
C LEU A 479 17.29 13.92 -3.99
N TYR A 480 18.02 15.01 -3.72
CA TYR A 480 18.23 16.11 -4.66
C TYR A 480 18.76 15.62 -6.03
N THR A 481 19.81 14.80 -6.05
CA THR A 481 20.39 14.29 -7.29
C THR A 481 19.42 13.42 -8.09
N ALA A 482 18.60 12.62 -7.38
CA ALA A 482 17.59 11.80 -8.04
C ALA A 482 16.46 12.68 -8.62
N ALA A 483 16.07 13.74 -7.94
CA ALA A 483 15.04 14.68 -8.40
C ALA A 483 15.52 15.43 -9.68
N GLU A 484 16.75 15.90 -9.71
CA GLU A 484 17.34 16.50 -10.92
C GLU A 484 17.37 15.52 -12.09
N ARG A 485 17.88 14.31 -11.88
CA ARG A 485 17.92 13.28 -12.91
C ARG A 485 16.54 12.88 -13.42
N ASN A 486 15.54 12.85 -12.53
CA ASN A 486 14.16 12.59 -12.90
C ASN A 486 13.63 13.67 -13.87
N LEU A 487 13.85 14.95 -13.57
CA LEU A 487 13.45 16.04 -14.46
C LEU A 487 14.28 16.10 -15.75
N ASP A 488 15.58 15.74 -15.73
CA ASP A 488 16.39 15.59 -16.92
C ASP A 488 15.83 14.53 -17.89
N ALA A 489 15.24 13.44 -17.36
CA ALA A 489 14.56 12.44 -18.17
C ALA A 489 13.33 13.02 -18.89
N PHE A 490 12.56 13.86 -18.22
CA PHE A 490 11.44 14.59 -18.84
C PHE A 490 11.94 15.58 -19.90
N GLU A 491 12.95 16.36 -19.60
CA GLU A 491 13.45 17.40 -20.50
C GLU A 491 14.00 16.82 -21.82
N LYS A 492 14.72 15.68 -21.77
CA LYS A 492 15.20 14.95 -22.94
C LYS A 492 14.10 14.48 -23.89
N GLN A 493 12.88 14.35 -23.40
CA GLN A 493 11.71 13.91 -24.17
C GLN A 493 10.81 15.07 -24.61
N CYS A 494 11.19 16.33 -24.35
CA CYS A 494 10.40 17.47 -24.78
C CYS A 494 10.39 17.61 -26.29
N THR A 495 9.21 17.98 -26.82
CA THR A 495 9.02 18.30 -28.23
C THR A 495 9.57 19.72 -28.54
N PRO A 496 9.73 20.09 -29.80
CA PRO A 496 10.08 21.47 -30.17
C PRO A 496 9.10 22.54 -29.64
N GLN A 497 7.87 22.13 -29.30
CA GLN A 497 6.87 23.00 -28.67
C GLN A 497 7.03 23.07 -27.15
N GLY A 498 8.06 22.43 -26.60
CA GLY A 498 8.33 22.40 -25.16
C GLY A 498 7.49 21.41 -24.37
N LEU A 499 6.55 20.73 -24.99
CA LEU A 499 5.72 19.71 -24.34
C LEU A 499 6.48 18.40 -24.20
N ASN A 500 6.23 17.71 -23.09
CA ASN A 500 6.82 16.39 -22.86
C ASN A 500 6.24 15.37 -23.82
N GLY A 501 7.13 14.57 -24.45
CA GLY A 501 6.74 13.40 -25.22
C GLY A 501 6.44 12.19 -24.33
N SER A 502 6.32 11.02 -24.93
CA SER A 502 6.05 9.79 -24.20
C SER A 502 7.28 9.29 -23.44
N LEU A 503 7.16 9.15 -22.12
CA LEU A 503 8.14 8.51 -21.24
C LEU A 503 7.73 7.07 -20.86
N GLY A 504 6.74 6.53 -21.54
CA GLY A 504 6.09 5.27 -21.24
C GLY A 504 4.61 5.46 -20.90
N TRP A 505 4.07 4.63 -20.01
CA TRP A 505 2.67 4.75 -19.62
C TRP A 505 2.43 6.02 -18.80
N ALA A 506 1.44 6.83 -19.23
CA ALA A 506 0.97 8.01 -18.51
C ALA A 506 -0.39 7.69 -17.88
N PHE A 507 -0.39 7.38 -16.60
CA PHE A 507 -1.61 7.13 -15.85
C PHE A 507 -2.01 8.37 -15.05
N ILE A 508 -3.14 8.95 -15.36
CA ILE A 508 -3.71 10.08 -14.63
C ILE A 508 -4.86 9.63 -13.75
N ASP A 509 -5.73 8.81 -14.28
CA ASP A 509 -6.87 8.21 -13.59
C ASP A 509 -7.51 7.16 -14.51
N TRP A 510 -8.27 6.22 -13.96
CA TRP A 510 -9.02 5.23 -14.75
C TRP A 510 -10.06 5.85 -15.69
N GLY A 511 -10.62 6.99 -15.32
CA GLY A 511 -11.57 7.73 -16.15
C GLY A 511 -10.94 8.70 -17.15
N TYR A 512 -9.61 8.81 -17.18
CA TYR A 512 -8.93 9.81 -17.99
C TYR A 512 -9.06 9.53 -19.49
N VAL A 513 -9.43 10.57 -20.24
CA VAL A 513 -9.41 10.57 -21.70
C VAL A 513 -8.34 11.56 -22.16
N GLY A 514 -7.30 11.04 -22.83
CA GLY A 514 -6.22 11.84 -23.39
C GLY A 514 -6.72 12.82 -24.46
N ASN A 515 -6.00 13.91 -24.67
CA ASN A 515 -6.28 14.81 -25.80
C ASN A 515 -5.63 14.27 -27.09
N PRO A 516 -6.19 14.58 -28.23
CA PRO A 516 -5.54 14.28 -29.52
C PRO A 516 -4.18 15.00 -29.65
N GLY A 517 -3.21 14.33 -30.22
CA GLY A 517 -1.91 14.93 -30.50
C GLY A 517 -0.73 14.16 -29.92
N PRO A 518 0.50 14.59 -30.23
CA PRO A 518 1.72 13.87 -29.82
C PRO A 518 2.07 14.06 -28.36
N SER A 519 1.53 15.08 -27.69
CA SER A 519 1.78 15.43 -26.30
C SER A 519 0.49 15.48 -25.50
N ASP A 520 0.44 14.79 -24.38
CA ASP A 520 -0.73 14.80 -23.51
C ASP A 520 -0.69 15.96 -22.50
N MET A 521 -1.71 16.83 -22.52
CA MET A 521 -1.78 18.00 -21.64
C MET A 521 -1.95 17.63 -20.18
N GLY A 522 -2.58 16.50 -19.86
CA GLY A 522 -2.69 16.03 -18.49
C GLY A 522 -1.32 15.69 -17.91
N LEU A 523 -0.47 14.99 -18.67
CA LEU A 523 0.91 14.73 -18.28
C LEU A 523 1.70 16.04 -18.11
N ASN A 524 1.55 16.98 -19.03
CA ASN A 524 2.27 18.25 -18.96
C ASN A 524 1.84 19.13 -17.78
N LEU A 525 0.59 19.03 -17.31
CA LEU A 525 0.13 19.69 -16.07
C LEU A 525 0.81 19.10 -14.83
N TYR A 526 1.03 17.78 -14.77
CA TYR A 526 1.83 17.16 -13.71
C TYR A 526 3.32 17.55 -13.81
N TYR A 527 3.87 17.59 -15.02
CA TYR A 527 5.26 18.02 -15.23
C TYR A 527 5.46 19.48 -14.80
N LEU A 528 4.51 20.38 -15.12
CA LEU A 528 4.55 21.77 -14.65
C LEU A 528 4.51 21.88 -13.11
N ALA A 529 3.65 21.10 -12.47
CA ALA A 529 3.61 21.04 -11.01
C ALA A 529 4.97 20.62 -10.43
N ALA A 530 5.57 19.55 -11.00
CA ALA A 530 6.89 19.08 -10.61
C ALA A 530 7.99 20.13 -10.77
N LEU A 531 8.00 20.89 -11.88
CA LEU A 531 8.97 21.99 -12.10
C LEU A 531 8.83 23.10 -11.04
N ARG A 532 7.60 23.50 -10.71
CA ARG A 532 7.32 24.49 -9.67
C ARG A 532 7.74 24.00 -8.28
N ASP A 533 7.49 22.76 -7.97
CA ASP A 533 7.91 22.14 -6.72
C ASP A 533 9.44 21.96 -6.66
N MET A 534 10.09 21.61 -7.77
CA MET A 534 11.55 21.55 -7.82
C MET A 534 12.21 22.91 -7.61
N LYS A 535 11.61 23.98 -8.12
CA LYS A 535 12.08 25.34 -7.79
C LYS A 535 12.01 25.59 -6.28
N ARG A 536 10.90 25.25 -5.61
CA ARG A 536 10.76 25.37 -4.15
C ARG A 536 11.79 24.50 -3.40
N TRP A 537 12.02 23.31 -3.89
CA TRP A 537 13.05 22.40 -3.36
C TRP A 537 14.45 23.03 -3.47
N CYS A 538 14.80 23.56 -4.65
CA CYS A 538 16.08 24.26 -4.84
C CYS A 538 16.22 25.48 -3.93
N ASP A 539 15.15 26.27 -3.76
CA ASP A 539 15.14 27.41 -2.83
C ASP A 539 15.42 26.98 -1.39
N ALA A 540 14.75 25.91 -0.94
CA ALA A 540 14.95 25.33 0.39
C ALA A 540 16.40 24.89 0.63
N LEU A 541 17.09 24.40 -0.41
CA LEU A 541 18.49 23.96 -0.36
C LEU A 541 19.50 25.06 -0.72
N GLY A 542 19.05 26.28 -1.07
CA GLY A 542 19.94 27.38 -1.50
C GLY A 542 20.59 27.17 -2.87
N LYS A 543 19.99 26.36 -3.74
CA LYS A 543 20.47 26.05 -5.09
C LYS A 543 19.94 27.07 -6.11
N THR A 544 20.33 28.35 -5.98
CA THR A 544 19.74 29.50 -6.70
C THR A 544 19.78 29.36 -8.22
N ASP A 545 20.89 28.88 -8.81
CA ASP A 545 21.01 28.75 -10.27
C ASP A 545 20.06 27.67 -10.81
N ARG A 546 19.89 26.56 -10.06
CA ARG A 546 18.96 25.51 -10.45
C ARG A 546 17.51 25.93 -10.23
N ALA A 547 17.21 26.69 -9.16
CA ALA A 547 15.92 27.31 -8.97
C ALA A 547 15.51 28.21 -10.14
N ALA A 548 16.45 29.05 -10.63
CA ALA A 548 16.23 29.90 -11.81
C ALA A 548 16.01 29.09 -13.09
N HIS A 549 16.77 27.99 -13.29
CA HIS A 549 16.58 27.07 -14.42
C HIS A 549 15.18 26.47 -14.43
N HIS A 550 14.75 25.86 -13.30
CA HIS A 550 13.42 25.24 -13.22
C HIS A 550 12.28 26.26 -13.31
N GLN A 551 12.46 27.47 -12.76
CA GLN A 551 11.51 28.58 -12.95
C GLN A 551 11.33 28.93 -14.42
N LYS A 552 12.45 29.13 -15.15
CA LYS A 552 12.41 29.43 -16.59
C LYS A 552 11.67 28.35 -17.37
N ARG A 553 11.97 27.08 -17.07
CA ARG A 553 11.32 25.96 -17.74
C ARG A 553 9.82 25.89 -17.41
N ALA A 554 9.45 26.16 -16.14
CA ALA A 554 8.04 26.25 -15.73
C ALA A 554 7.31 27.39 -16.44
N ASP A 555 7.95 28.57 -16.64
CA ASP A 555 7.36 29.70 -17.34
C ASP A 555 7.12 29.41 -18.82
N GLU A 556 8.08 28.77 -19.49
CA GLU A 556 7.96 28.31 -20.89
C GLU A 556 6.79 27.34 -21.05
N LEU A 557 6.73 26.33 -20.19
CA LEU A 557 5.64 25.33 -20.21
C LEU A 557 4.28 25.94 -19.84
N THR A 558 4.27 26.89 -18.91
CA THR A 558 3.06 27.66 -18.55
C THR A 558 2.49 28.40 -19.76
N ALA A 559 3.34 29.04 -20.57
CA ALA A 559 2.90 29.74 -21.79
C ALA A 559 2.26 28.80 -22.80
N ILE A 560 2.86 27.61 -23.01
CA ILE A 560 2.33 26.60 -23.93
C ILE A 560 0.97 26.06 -23.44
N ILE A 561 0.85 25.70 -22.18
CA ILE A 561 -0.40 25.19 -21.60
C ILE A 561 -1.49 26.27 -21.58
N ALA A 562 -1.13 27.52 -21.30
CA ALA A 562 -2.06 28.65 -21.37
C ALA A 562 -2.62 28.82 -22.81
N GLY A 563 -1.75 28.69 -23.83
CA GLY A 563 -2.14 28.69 -25.25
C GLY A 563 -3.13 27.58 -25.57
N TYR A 564 -2.93 26.38 -25.07
CA TYR A 564 -3.87 25.27 -25.21
C TYR A 564 -5.24 25.61 -24.62
N PHE A 565 -5.31 26.01 -23.35
CA PHE A 565 -6.59 26.34 -22.69
C PHE A 565 -7.30 27.49 -23.40
N HIS A 566 -6.57 28.54 -23.77
CA HIS A 566 -7.12 29.67 -24.50
C HIS A 566 -7.73 29.26 -25.87
N THR A 567 -7.06 28.36 -26.58
CA THR A 567 -7.54 27.85 -27.86
C THR A 567 -8.83 27.05 -27.68
N GLU A 568 -8.84 26.12 -26.70
CA GLU A 568 -10.02 25.29 -26.42
C GLU A 568 -11.22 26.14 -25.95
N LEU A 569 -10.99 27.11 -25.05
CA LEU A 569 -12.06 27.95 -24.52
C LEU A 569 -12.70 28.86 -25.58
N LYS A 570 -11.97 29.22 -26.64
CA LYS A 570 -12.50 29.99 -27.77
C LYS A 570 -13.41 29.20 -28.71
N GLN A 571 -13.40 27.88 -28.67
CA GLN A 571 -14.14 27.03 -29.64
C GLN A 571 -15.65 26.87 -29.32
N GLY A 572 -16.23 27.66 -28.39
CA GLY A 572 -17.67 27.69 -28.14
C GLY A 572 -18.15 26.86 -26.96
N ASN A 573 -19.44 26.55 -26.91
CA ASN A 573 -20.13 26.05 -25.70
C ASN A 573 -19.66 24.70 -25.17
N ASP A 574 -19.04 23.84 -26.00
CA ASP A 574 -18.56 22.51 -25.59
C ASP A 574 -17.09 22.51 -25.13
N ALA A 575 -16.50 23.68 -24.90
CA ALA A 575 -15.08 23.83 -24.57
C ALA A 575 -14.67 23.00 -23.35
N TRP A 576 -15.41 23.06 -22.26
CA TRP A 576 -15.12 22.30 -21.05
C TRP A 576 -15.21 20.79 -21.25
N SER A 577 -16.15 20.31 -22.07
CA SER A 577 -16.26 18.88 -22.42
C SER A 577 -15.04 18.39 -23.21
N ARG A 578 -14.49 19.21 -24.11
CA ARG A 578 -13.27 18.90 -24.86
C ARG A 578 -12.03 18.95 -23.98
N ILE A 579 -11.92 19.95 -23.11
CA ILE A 579 -10.85 20.01 -22.08
C ILE A 579 -10.93 18.76 -21.22
N GLY A 580 -12.12 18.34 -20.80
CA GLY A 580 -12.38 17.17 -19.99
C GLY A 580 -12.13 17.41 -18.50
N TYR A 581 -12.75 16.56 -17.68
CA TYR A 581 -12.79 16.68 -16.23
C TYR A 581 -11.41 16.82 -15.57
N HIS A 582 -10.49 15.93 -15.91
CA HIS A 582 -9.16 15.86 -15.28
C HIS A 582 -8.30 17.09 -15.64
N ARG A 583 -8.23 17.47 -16.92
CA ARG A 583 -7.44 18.64 -17.36
C ARG A 583 -8.02 19.94 -16.82
N ALA A 584 -9.36 20.05 -16.76
CA ALA A 584 -10.03 21.20 -16.17
C ALA A 584 -9.66 21.36 -14.70
N ALA A 585 -9.71 20.28 -13.90
CA ALA A 585 -9.32 20.28 -12.50
C ALA A 585 -7.84 20.63 -12.32
N LEU A 586 -6.93 19.97 -13.06
CA LEU A 586 -5.49 20.25 -12.98
C LEU A 586 -5.14 21.66 -13.45
N GLY A 587 -5.81 22.18 -14.49
CA GLY A 587 -5.67 23.56 -14.95
C GLY A 587 -6.13 24.57 -13.89
N LEU A 588 -7.24 24.29 -13.23
CA LEU A 588 -7.75 25.09 -12.11
C LEU A 588 -6.77 25.10 -10.92
N ARG A 589 -6.21 23.94 -10.58
CA ARG A 589 -5.19 23.77 -9.54
C ARG A 589 -3.95 24.63 -9.80
N LEU A 590 -3.52 24.73 -11.05
CA LEU A 590 -2.30 25.42 -11.44
C LEU A 590 -2.52 26.90 -11.81
N GLY A 591 -3.78 27.40 -11.70
CA GLY A 591 -4.11 28.81 -11.85
C GLY A 591 -4.21 29.30 -13.30
N PHE A 592 -4.65 28.45 -14.24
CA PHE A 592 -4.75 28.82 -15.66
C PHE A 592 -6.00 29.63 -16.02
N PHE A 593 -6.99 29.71 -15.14
CA PHE A 593 -8.29 30.29 -15.47
C PHE A 593 -8.49 31.68 -14.77
N GLN A 594 -9.03 32.65 -15.53
CA GLN A 594 -9.43 33.92 -14.99
C GLN A 594 -10.76 33.79 -14.22
N THR A 595 -11.15 34.78 -13.42
CA THR A 595 -12.29 34.69 -12.49
C THR A 595 -13.59 34.18 -13.14
N ALA A 596 -13.92 34.59 -14.35
CA ALA A 596 -15.11 34.08 -15.06
C ALA A 596 -14.96 32.64 -15.53
N GLU A 597 -13.79 32.28 -16.05
CA GLU A 597 -13.44 30.93 -16.48
C GLU A 597 -13.35 29.98 -15.29
N GLU A 598 -12.80 30.47 -14.16
CA GLU A 598 -12.73 29.70 -12.91
C GLU A 598 -14.13 29.32 -12.41
N LYS A 599 -15.08 30.28 -12.39
CA LYS A 599 -16.49 30.00 -12.05
C LYS A 599 -17.13 28.98 -13.01
N ALA A 600 -16.88 29.11 -14.30
CA ALA A 600 -17.37 28.19 -15.30
C ALA A 600 -16.75 26.78 -15.15
N CYS A 601 -15.44 26.70 -14.85
CA CYS A 601 -14.75 25.45 -14.55
C CYS A 601 -15.34 24.76 -13.33
N VAL A 602 -15.54 25.46 -12.22
CA VAL A 602 -16.18 24.93 -11.00
C VAL A 602 -17.58 24.38 -11.31
N ALA A 603 -18.39 25.12 -12.07
CA ALA A 603 -19.71 24.69 -12.48
C ALA A 603 -19.65 23.41 -13.36
N PHE A 604 -18.69 23.35 -14.28
CA PHE A 604 -18.46 22.16 -15.11
C PHE A 604 -18.04 20.95 -14.27
N LEU A 605 -17.07 21.09 -13.36
CA LEU A 605 -16.61 20.00 -12.50
C LEU A 605 -17.76 19.42 -11.67
N LYS A 606 -18.59 20.29 -11.06
CA LYS A 606 -19.79 19.86 -10.30
C LYS A 606 -20.80 19.15 -11.18
N SER A 607 -21.10 19.70 -12.35
CA SER A 607 -22.04 19.09 -13.31
C SER A 607 -21.55 17.73 -13.78
N HIS A 608 -20.26 17.60 -14.10
CA HIS A 608 -19.65 16.32 -14.48
C HIS A 608 -19.80 15.27 -13.38
N MET A 609 -19.44 15.61 -12.14
CA MET A 609 -19.57 14.68 -11.00
C MET A 609 -20.99 14.18 -10.83
N LEU A 610 -21.99 15.06 -10.92
CA LEU A 610 -23.40 14.71 -10.75
C LEU A 610 -23.93 13.79 -11.86
N GLN A 611 -23.30 13.75 -13.04
CA GLN A 611 -23.65 12.90 -14.16
C GLN A 611 -22.94 11.54 -14.16
N CYS A 612 -22.05 11.29 -13.18
CA CYS A 612 -21.29 10.07 -13.05
C CYS A 612 -21.83 9.18 -11.92
N PHE A 613 -21.59 7.87 -12.01
CA PHE A 613 -21.87 6.95 -10.92
C PHE A 613 -20.92 7.25 -9.73
N PRO A 614 -21.35 7.22 -8.46
CA PRO A 614 -22.65 6.85 -7.89
C PRO A 614 -23.72 7.95 -7.85
N ASN A 615 -23.41 9.19 -8.25
CA ASN A 615 -24.42 10.27 -8.23
C ASN A 615 -25.60 9.95 -9.15
N ASP A 616 -25.31 9.53 -10.39
CA ASP A 616 -26.30 9.00 -11.33
C ASP A 616 -26.21 7.46 -11.36
N PRO A 617 -27.19 6.72 -10.81
CA PRO A 617 -27.17 5.26 -10.83
C PRO A 617 -27.20 4.64 -12.24
N ALA A 618 -27.64 5.39 -13.24
CA ALA A 618 -27.69 4.94 -14.64
C ALA A 618 -26.39 5.22 -15.42
N ALA A 619 -25.46 5.96 -14.82
CA ALA A 619 -24.19 6.27 -15.46
C ALA A 619 -23.30 5.02 -15.62
N PRO A 620 -22.44 4.99 -16.66
CA PRO A 620 -21.53 3.87 -16.87
C PRO A 620 -20.59 3.68 -15.69
N ARG A 621 -20.25 2.42 -15.40
CA ARG A 621 -19.20 2.03 -14.46
C ARG A 621 -17.94 1.64 -15.20
N LEU A 622 -16.82 1.63 -14.54
CA LEU A 622 -15.57 1.18 -15.11
C LEU A 622 -15.65 -0.33 -15.43
N SER A 623 -15.64 -0.67 -16.72
CA SER A 623 -15.71 -2.05 -17.19
C SER A 623 -14.37 -2.58 -17.69
N ASP A 624 -13.53 -1.68 -18.22
CA ASP A 624 -12.22 -1.98 -18.78
C ASP A 624 -11.24 -0.88 -18.36
N PRO A 625 -10.15 -1.22 -17.63
CA PRO A 625 -9.15 -0.25 -17.18
C PRO A 625 -8.33 0.35 -18.34
N GLY A 626 -8.29 -0.29 -19.49
CA GLY A 626 -7.55 0.19 -20.66
C GLY A 626 -8.27 1.27 -21.46
N VAL A 627 -9.55 1.52 -21.17
CA VAL A 627 -10.40 2.42 -21.96
C VAL A 627 -10.82 3.63 -21.11
N GLY A 628 -10.30 4.79 -21.46
CA GLY A 628 -10.74 6.06 -20.87
C GLY A 628 -12.25 6.27 -21.10
N ASN A 629 -12.95 6.71 -20.06
CA ASN A 629 -14.39 6.98 -20.11
C ASN A 629 -14.67 8.40 -19.62
N PRO A 630 -15.18 9.29 -20.50
CA PRO A 630 -15.43 10.69 -20.16
C PRO A 630 -16.59 10.89 -19.16
N ARG A 631 -17.31 9.84 -18.80
CA ARG A 631 -18.42 9.85 -17.83
C ARG A 631 -18.08 9.03 -16.58
N LEU A 632 -16.84 9.12 -16.10
CA LEU A 632 -16.39 8.49 -14.87
C LEU A 632 -15.84 9.54 -13.91
N ILE A 633 -16.06 9.27 -12.62
CA ILE A 633 -15.29 9.82 -11.49
C ILE A 633 -14.74 8.66 -10.67
N THR A 634 -13.58 8.88 -10.07
CA THR A 634 -12.96 7.89 -9.21
C THR A 634 -12.71 8.47 -7.83
N PRO A 635 -12.65 7.65 -6.78
CA PRO A 635 -12.26 8.13 -5.48
C PRO A 635 -10.81 8.61 -5.45
N TYR A 636 -9.92 8.08 -6.30
CA TYR A 636 -8.54 8.55 -6.44
C TYR A 636 -8.48 10.01 -6.90
N PHE A 637 -9.14 10.38 -8.00
CA PHE A 637 -9.05 11.73 -8.53
C PHE A 637 -9.79 12.78 -7.67
N ALA A 638 -10.68 12.32 -6.77
CA ALA A 638 -11.30 13.18 -5.77
C ALA A 638 -10.28 13.79 -4.79
N HIS A 639 -9.10 13.16 -4.62
CA HIS A 639 -7.96 13.75 -3.90
C HIS A 639 -7.53 15.10 -4.50
N TYR A 640 -7.57 15.25 -5.82
CA TYR A 640 -7.21 16.47 -6.54
C TYR A 640 -8.40 17.42 -6.72
N ALA A 641 -9.57 16.90 -7.04
CA ALA A 641 -10.71 17.72 -7.44
C ALA A 641 -11.47 18.34 -6.26
N MET A 642 -11.67 17.61 -5.15
CA MET A 642 -12.45 18.12 -4.02
C MET A 642 -11.82 19.32 -3.32
N PRO A 643 -10.50 19.37 -3.04
CA PRO A 643 -9.88 20.55 -2.45
C PRO A 643 -10.13 21.83 -3.25
N LEU A 644 -10.11 21.72 -4.58
CA LEU A 644 -10.35 22.88 -5.46
C LEU A 644 -11.74 23.46 -5.29
N LEU A 645 -12.73 22.60 -5.10
CA LEU A 645 -14.11 23.02 -4.84
C LEU A 645 -14.26 23.60 -3.44
N ILE A 646 -13.69 22.94 -2.42
CA ILE A 646 -13.74 23.37 -1.01
C ILE A 646 -13.15 24.76 -0.86
N GLU A 647 -11.98 25.01 -1.42
CA GLU A 647 -11.27 26.30 -1.36
C GLU A 647 -12.00 27.42 -2.09
N ARG A 648 -12.94 27.08 -2.98
CA ARG A 648 -13.81 28.01 -3.71
C ARG A 648 -15.22 28.13 -3.13
N GLY A 649 -15.39 27.70 -1.87
CA GLY A 649 -16.65 27.87 -1.14
C GLY A 649 -17.67 26.75 -1.37
N GLU A 650 -17.32 25.68 -2.06
CA GLU A 650 -18.21 24.55 -2.39
C GLU A 650 -18.13 23.40 -1.37
N MET A 651 -17.88 23.70 -0.11
CA MET A 651 -17.75 22.67 0.93
C MET A 651 -19.01 21.81 1.07
N ASP A 652 -20.19 22.42 0.98
CA ASP A 652 -21.45 21.67 1.09
C ASP A 652 -21.65 20.69 -0.07
N PHE A 653 -21.17 21.05 -1.26
CA PHE A 653 -21.13 20.13 -2.39
C PHE A 653 -20.18 18.97 -2.09
N ALA A 654 -18.99 19.22 -1.57
CA ALA A 654 -18.03 18.18 -1.19
C ALA A 654 -18.59 17.24 -0.11
N LEU A 655 -19.19 17.76 0.95
CA LEU A 655 -19.85 16.96 2.00
C LEU A 655 -20.95 16.06 1.41
N ASN A 656 -21.74 16.58 0.45
CA ASN A 656 -22.77 15.81 -0.21
C ASN A 656 -22.17 14.72 -1.12
N GLN A 657 -21.03 14.98 -1.79
CA GLN A 657 -20.31 13.94 -2.56
C GLN A 657 -19.78 12.83 -1.64
N TYR A 658 -19.25 13.15 -0.46
CA TYR A 658 -18.82 12.14 0.50
C TYR A 658 -19.99 11.26 0.94
N ARG A 659 -21.11 11.87 1.33
CA ARG A 659 -22.32 11.13 1.71
C ARG A 659 -22.86 10.25 0.58
N LYS A 660 -22.86 10.77 -0.66
CA LYS A 660 -23.43 10.05 -1.81
C LYS A 660 -22.50 8.96 -2.32
N CYS A 661 -21.22 9.28 -2.55
CA CYS A 661 -20.31 8.37 -3.24
C CYS A 661 -19.67 7.35 -2.29
N TRP A 662 -19.14 7.79 -1.16
CA TRP A 662 -18.59 6.87 -0.16
C TRP A 662 -19.69 6.23 0.69
N GLY A 663 -20.79 6.95 0.97
CA GLY A 663 -21.96 6.39 1.61
C GLY A 663 -22.56 5.21 0.83
N TRP A 664 -22.61 5.29 -0.50
CA TRP A 664 -23.03 4.17 -1.35
C TRP A 664 -22.22 2.89 -1.09
N ALA A 665 -20.89 2.99 -0.94
CA ALA A 665 -20.06 1.83 -0.65
C ALA A 665 -20.36 1.23 0.73
N LEU A 666 -20.67 2.06 1.73
CA LEU A 666 -21.07 1.61 3.07
C LEU A 666 -22.45 0.94 3.08
N GLU A 667 -23.41 1.46 2.32
CA GLU A 667 -24.73 0.85 2.14
C GLU A 667 -24.63 -0.55 1.50
N ASP A 668 -23.67 -0.76 0.60
CA ASP A 668 -23.36 -2.08 0.02
C ASP A 668 -22.60 -3.00 1.01
N GLY A 669 -22.41 -2.58 2.26
CA GLY A 669 -21.77 -3.36 3.33
C GLY A 669 -20.25 -3.40 3.29
N ARG A 670 -19.60 -2.47 2.60
CA ARG A 670 -18.14 -2.36 2.57
C ARG A 670 -17.64 -1.80 3.90
N THR A 671 -16.48 -2.27 4.32
CA THR A 671 -15.81 -1.86 5.57
C THR A 671 -14.42 -1.28 5.31
N THR A 672 -14.01 -1.25 4.06
CA THR A 672 -12.80 -0.63 3.52
C THR A 672 -13.16 -0.01 2.17
N TRP A 673 -12.37 0.97 1.72
CA TRP A 673 -12.67 1.70 0.49
C TRP A 673 -12.33 0.92 -0.77
N LEU A 674 -13.21 1.01 -1.75
CA LEU A 674 -13.04 0.41 -3.07
C LEU A 674 -12.00 1.16 -3.90
N GLU A 675 -11.29 0.47 -4.76
CA GLU A 675 -10.34 1.04 -5.73
C GLU A 675 -11.01 2.08 -6.65
N VAL A 676 -12.19 1.75 -7.14
CA VAL A 676 -13.08 2.61 -7.92
C VAL A 676 -14.51 2.44 -7.40
N PHE A 677 -15.46 3.27 -7.82
CA PHE A 677 -16.88 3.12 -7.46
C PHE A 677 -17.51 1.93 -8.19
N ASP A 678 -16.91 0.73 -8.03
CA ASP A 678 -17.41 -0.52 -8.59
C ASP A 678 -16.90 -1.71 -7.75
N THR A 679 -17.80 -2.64 -7.41
CA THR A 679 -17.50 -3.81 -6.57
C THR A 679 -16.81 -4.95 -7.30
N ARG A 680 -16.54 -4.81 -8.59
CA ARG A 680 -15.74 -5.77 -9.37
C ARG A 680 -14.24 -5.54 -9.25
N TRP A 681 -13.82 -4.48 -8.54
CA TRP A 681 -12.43 -4.08 -8.28
C TRP A 681 -12.05 -4.35 -6.83
N SER A 682 -10.81 -4.07 -6.44
CA SER A 682 -10.34 -4.28 -5.07
C SER A 682 -11.22 -3.57 -4.04
N HIS A 683 -11.55 -4.24 -2.95
CA HIS A 683 -12.38 -3.71 -1.88
C HIS A 683 -11.58 -3.06 -0.73
N CYS A 684 -10.28 -2.95 -0.89
CA CYS A 684 -9.41 -2.28 0.06
C CYS A 684 -8.29 -1.57 -0.69
N HIS A 685 -8.45 -0.25 -0.90
CA HIS A 685 -7.50 0.56 -1.65
C HIS A 685 -7.40 1.94 -1.02
N HIS A 686 -6.25 2.25 -0.41
CA HIS A 686 -6.14 3.47 0.41
C HIS A 686 -6.15 4.77 -0.40
N TRP A 687 -5.86 4.77 -1.70
CA TRP A 687 -6.02 5.95 -2.53
C TRP A 687 -7.45 6.50 -2.57
N ALA A 688 -8.43 5.68 -2.19
CA ALA A 688 -9.83 6.09 -2.10
C ALA A 688 -10.18 6.80 -0.77
N GLY A 689 -9.25 6.93 0.16
CA GLY A 689 -9.47 7.49 1.49
C GLY A 689 -9.38 9.01 1.59
N CYS A 690 -9.42 9.74 0.48
CA CYS A 690 -9.26 11.20 0.49
C CYS A 690 -10.24 11.97 1.40
N PRO A 691 -11.51 11.55 1.65
CA PRO A 691 -12.38 12.28 2.57
C PRO A 691 -11.81 12.35 4.00
N THR A 692 -11.04 11.35 4.42
CA THR A 692 -10.43 11.31 5.77
C THR A 692 -9.55 12.53 6.01
N TRP A 693 -8.57 12.79 5.15
CA TRP A 693 -7.69 13.93 5.34
C TRP A 693 -8.38 15.27 5.01
N GLN A 694 -9.32 15.26 4.05
CA GLN A 694 -10.05 16.47 3.66
C GLN A 694 -10.97 16.96 4.79
N LEU A 695 -11.68 16.05 5.46
CA LEU A 695 -12.47 16.37 6.66
C LEU A 695 -11.58 16.91 7.79
N SER A 696 -10.46 16.27 8.08
CA SER A 696 -9.53 16.77 9.10
C SER A 696 -8.98 18.14 8.74
N ARG A 697 -8.44 18.34 7.55
CA ARG A 697 -7.76 19.58 7.17
C ARG A 697 -8.69 20.77 6.95
N TYR A 698 -9.90 20.53 6.45
CA TYR A 698 -10.82 21.63 6.15
C TYR A 698 -11.91 21.82 7.19
N VAL A 699 -12.41 20.76 7.84
CA VAL A 699 -13.46 20.89 8.86
C VAL A 699 -12.87 21.13 10.23
N LEU A 700 -11.80 20.43 10.65
CA LEU A 700 -11.05 20.84 11.85
C LEU A 700 -10.18 22.08 11.55
N GLY A 701 -9.78 22.28 10.31
CA GLY A 701 -9.12 23.47 9.80
C GLY A 701 -7.61 23.54 10.03
N LEU A 702 -7.00 22.59 10.73
CA LEU A 702 -5.58 22.66 11.11
C LEU A 702 -4.72 21.84 10.15
N GLN A 703 -3.72 22.49 9.52
CA GLN A 703 -2.83 21.89 8.53
C GLN A 703 -1.37 22.11 8.94
N PRO A 704 -0.52 21.04 9.01
CA PRO A 704 0.92 21.19 9.24
C PRO A 704 1.59 22.03 8.15
N ARG A 705 2.54 22.90 8.55
CA ARG A 705 3.38 23.71 7.68
C ARG A 705 4.79 23.83 8.27
N TYR A 706 5.40 22.67 8.47
CA TYR A 706 6.73 22.56 9.04
C TYR A 706 7.83 23.09 8.10
N ASP A 707 7.53 23.28 6.83
CA ASP A 707 8.37 24.01 5.87
C ASP A 707 8.59 25.48 6.25
N LEU A 708 7.67 26.08 7.03
CA LEU A 708 7.79 27.44 7.55
C LEU A 708 8.54 27.52 8.89
N GLY A 709 8.74 26.40 9.55
CA GLY A 709 9.42 26.28 10.84
C GLY A 709 8.84 25.13 11.68
N GLU A 710 9.55 24.78 12.74
CA GLU A 710 9.13 23.71 13.64
C GLU A 710 7.77 24.03 14.28
N ARG A 711 6.83 23.09 14.22
CA ARG A 711 5.46 23.20 14.77
C ARG A 711 4.66 24.40 14.22
N HIS A 712 4.90 24.76 12.97
CA HIS A 712 4.06 25.71 12.26
C HIS A 712 2.83 25.01 11.68
N TYR A 713 1.67 25.64 11.86
CA TYR A 713 0.38 25.18 11.34
C TYR A 713 -0.35 26.32 10.65
N ARG A 714 -1.17 25.99 9.66
CA ARG A 714 -2.08 26.90 8.98
C ARG A 714 -3.51 26.60 9.42
N LEU A 715 -4.27 27.62 9.76
CA LEU A 715 -5.71 27.52 9.99
C LEU A 715 -6.46 27.84 8.69
N ASN A 716 -7.02 26.80 8.07
CA ASN A 716 -7.89 26.91 6.89
C ASN A 716 -9.23 26.24 7.19
N LEU A 717 -10.06 26.92 7.98
CA LEU A 717 -11.34 26.41 8.47
C LEU A 717 -12.45 26.65 7.45
N VAL A 718 -13.02 25.57 6.89
CA VAL A 718 -14.13 25.61 5.93
C VAL A 718 -15.25 24.67 6.41
N PRO A 719 -16.09 25.11 7.36
CA PRO A 719 -17.06 24.23 8.05
C PRO A 719 -18.28 23.84 7.19
N GLY A 720 -18.55 24.53 6.07
CA GLY A 720 -19.77 24.33 5.28
C GLY A 720 -21.04 24.45 6.12
N SER A 721 -22.02 23.59 5.91
CA SER A 721 -23.28 23.53 6.67
C SER A 721 -23.17 22.83 8.02
N LEU A 722 -22.03 22.26 8.38
CA LEU A 722 -21.83 21.61 9.68
C LEU A 722 -21.98 22.64 10.81
N LYS A 723 -22.56 22.21 11.94
CA LYS A 723 -22.82 23.06 13.11
C LYS A 723 -21.71 22.99 14.16
N GLN A 724 -21.00 21.86 14.20
CA GLN A 724 -19.92 21.62 15.14
C GLN A 724 -18.97 20.52 14.59
N ALA A 725 -17.73 20.56 15.02
CA ALA A 725 -16.81 19.42 14.89
C ALA A 725 -15.77 19.46 16.01
N SER A 726 -15.21 18.30 16.29
CA SER A 726 -14.08 18.11 17.20
C SER A 726 -13.18 16.99 16.72
N GLY A 727 -11.94 16.98 17.16
CA GLY A 727 -11.00 15.94 16.85
C GLY A 727 -9.60 16.23 17.33
N ASN A 728 -8.71 15.27 17.11
CA ASN A 728 -7.30 15.37 17.42
C ASN A 728 -6.49 15.40 16.13
N VAL A 729 -5.50 16.28 16.07
CA VAL A 729 -4.56 16.38 14.95
C VAL A 729 -3.17 16.01 15.48
N PRO A 730 -2.44 15.08 14.85
CA PRO A 730 -1.09 14.72 15.26
C PRO A 730 -0.15 15.93 15.32
N LEU A 731 0.67 15.99 16.38
CA LEU A 731 1.70 17.02 16.56
C LEU A 731 3.06 16.48 16.09
N GLY A 732 3.26 16.47 14.78
CA GLY A 732 4.45 15.86 14.17
C GLY A 732 4.60 14.39 14.58
N ASP A 733 5.84 13.98 14.84
CA ASP A 733 6.21 12.62 15.25
C ASP A 733 6.31 12.43 16.78
N THR A 734 5.75 13.36 17.54
CA THR A 734 5.87 13.37 19.01
C THR A 734 5.01 12.32 19.71
N GLY A 735 4.07 11.68 19.02
CA GLY A 735 3.04 10.83 19.62
C GLY A 735 1.99 11.60 20.42
N LYS A 736 2.02 12.95 20.37
CA LYS A 736 1.04 13.84 21.00
C LYS A 736 0.08 14.40 19.96
N THR A 737 -1.03 14.98 20.41
CA THR A 737 -2.04 15.56 19.52
C THR A 737 -2.48 16.94 19.97
N ILE A 738 -2.92 17.75 19.00
CA ILE A 738 -3.59 19.01 19.20
C ILE A 738 -5.08 18.73 19.20
N ALA A 739 -5.77 19.07 20.30
CA ALA A 739 -7.22 18.92 20.38
C ALA A 739 -7.89 20.15 19.75
N VAL A 740 -8.81 19.93 18.82
CA VAL A 740 -9.61 20.96 18.15
C VAL A 740 -11.09 20.74 18.45
N ASN A 741 -11.80 21.82 18.75
CA ASN A 741 -13.26 21.84 18.91
C ASN A 741 -13.82 23.16 18.40
N TRP A 742 -14.91 23.12 17.65
CA TRP A 742 -15.63 24.33 17.29
C TRP A 742 -17.15 24.09 17.21
N THR A 743 -17.89 25.16 17.46
CA THR A 743 -19.36 25.17 17.37
C THR A 743 -19.84 26.48 16.76
N LYS A 744 -20.79 26.41 15.82
CA LYS A 744 -21.50 27.59 15.31
C LYS A 744 -22.54 28.06 16.33
N THR A 745 -22.52 29.33 16.60
CA THR A 745 -23.47 30.05 17.49
C THR A 745 -24.27 31.09 16.70
N ALA A 746 -25.21 31.75 17.34
CA ALA A 746 -25.93 32.86 16.71
C ALA A 746 -25.03 34.04 16.37
N THR A 747 -23.90 34.19 17.07
CA THR A 747 -22.96 35.34 16.92
C THR A 747 -21.73 35.03 16.10
N GLY A 748 -21.51 33.77 15.67
CA GLY A 748 -20.35 33.38 14.90
C GLY A 748 -19.94 31.93 15.14
N LEU A 749 -18.73 31.57 14.74
CA LEU A 749 -18.15 30.27 14.97
C LEU A 749 -17.11 30.33 16.08
N HIS A 750 -17.38 29.67 17.20
CA HIS A 750 -16.47 29.61 18.34
C HIS A 750 -15.49 28.45 18.13
N TYR A 751 -14.19 28.76 17.99
CA TYR A 751 -13.12 27.80 17.72
C TYR A 751 -12.15 27.70 18.90
N ARG A 752 -11.90 26.50 19.35
CA ARG A 752 -10.97 26.18 20.43
C ARG A 752 -9.91 25.20 19.95
N LEU A 753 -8.66 25.51 20.34
CA LEU A 753 -7.52 24.61 20.13
C LEU A 753 -6.78 24.48 21.45
N THR A 754 -6.37 23.28 21.80
CA THR A 754 -5.49 22.98 22.94
C THR A 754 -4.31 22.17 22.46
N CYS A 755 -3.11 22.65 22.70
CA CYS A 755 -1.87 21.97 22.29
C CYS A 755 -1.01 21.62 23.52
N PRO A 756 -0.39 20.42 23.53
CA PRO A 756 0.48 19.98 24.61
C PRO A 756 1.86 20.64 24.59
N GLU A 757 2.21 21.29 23.48
CA GLU A 757 3.46 22.01 23.25
C GLU A 757 3.18 23.27 22.44
N PRO A 758 4.02 24.31 22.54
CA PRO A 758 3.85 25.56 21.78
C PRO A 758 3.84 25.31 20.28
N ILE A 759 2.94 26.00 19.58
CA ILE A 759 2.81 25.99 18.12
C ILE A 759 2.74 27.41 17.57
N THR A 760 3.09 27.58 16.29
CA THR A 760 2.87 28.80 15.52
C THR A 760 1.70 28.60 14.57
N LEU A 761 0.63 29.37 14.74
CA LEU A 761 -0.57 29.29 13.91
C LEU A 761 -0.61 30.44 12.90
N HIS A 762 -0.63 30.07 11.61
CA HIS A 762 -0.83 31.00 10.49
C HIS A 762 -2.32 31.04 10.13
N ILE A 763 -2.95 32.21 10.21
CA ILE A 763 -4.34 32.44 9.84
C ILE A 763 -4.32 33.27 8.58
N ASP A 764 -4.60 32.71 7.42
CA ASP A 764 -4.45 33.34 6.11
C ASP A 764 -5.42 34.51 5.91
N LYS A 765 -6.62 34.37 6.43
CA LYS A 765 -7.65 35.41 6.37
C LYS A 765 -8.38 35.42 7.69
N ASP A 766 -7.94 36.32 8.56
CA ASP A 766 -8.68 36.64 9.78
C ASP A 766 -10.07 37.16 9.41
N ARG A 767 -11.11 36.49 9.86
CA ARG A 767 -12.50 36.85 9.51
C ARG A 767 -12.94 38.18 10.10
N THR A 768 -12.25 38.67 11.15
CA THR A 768 -12.53 39.94 11.82
C THR A 768 -11.83 41.08 11.12
N THR A 769 -10.56 40.92 10.75
CA THR A 769 -9.72 41.97 10.16
C THR A 769 -9.57 41.85 8.65
N GLY A 770 -9.85 40.71 8.07
CA GLY A 770 -9.66 40.41 6.64
C GLY A 770 -8.19 40.23 6.22
N SER A 771 -7.24 40.32 7.15
CA SER A 771 -5.80 40.27 6.89
C SER A 771 -5.16 38.99 7.45
N PRO A 772 -4.05 38.51 6.87
CA PRO A 772 -3.29 37.40 7.45
C PRO A 772 -2.71 37.77 8.82
N ARG A 773 -2.65 36.82 9.74
CA ARG A 773 -1.92 36.98 11.01
C ARG A 773 -1.21 35.69 11.42
N VAL A 774 -0.17 35.85 12.23
CA VAL A 774 0.58 34.75 12.85
C VAL A 774 0.45 34.87 14.35
N VAL A 775 0.07 33.76 14.99
CA VAL A 775 -0.17 33.71 16.45
C VAL A 775 0.70 32.62 17.07
N GLN A 776 1.42 32.97 18.14
CA GLN A 776 2.12 32.01 18.97
C GLN A 776 1.16 31.47 20.03
N ILE A 777 0.94 30.18 20.05
CA ILE A 777 0.03 29.51 20.97
C ILE A 777 0.87 28.67 21.93
N GLN A 778 0.81 28.98 23.21
CA GLN A 778 1.56 28.25 24.25
C GLN A 778 0.84 26.98 24.70
N GLU A 779 -0.48 27.06 24.90
CA GLU A 779 -1.31 25.97 25.37
C GLU A 779 -2.71 25.98 24.76
N LYS A 780 -3.31 27.16 24.65
CA LYS A 780 -4.72 27.31 24.21
C LYS A 780 -4.89 28.47 23.25
N PHE A 781 -5.79 28.26 22.29
CA PHE A 781 -6.34 29.29 21.43
C PHE A 781 -7.86 29.19 21.49
N ASP A 782 -8.54 30.32 21.73
CA ASP A 782 -9.98 30.38 21.92
C ASP A 782 -10.51 31.66 21.31
N GLU A 783 -11.17 31.60 20.15
CA GLU A 783 -11.65 32.72 19.40
C GLU A 783 -13.02 32.50 18.76
N THR A 784 -13.75 33.56 18.53
CA THR A 784 -14.99 33.57 17.76
C THR A 784 -14.76 34.27 16.41
N PHE A 785 -15.01 33.54 15.31
CA PHE A 785 -14.86 33.99 13.94
C PHE A 785 -16.19 34.39 13.32
#